data_ceb07ad367037657d0557fff30a8a153
#
_entry.id   ceb07ad367037657d0557fff30a8a153
#
_cell.length_a   1.000
_cell.length_b   1.000
_cell.length_c   1.000
_cell.angle_alpha   90.00
_cell.angle_beta   90.00
_cell.angle_gamma   90.00
#
_symmetry.space_group_name_H-M   'P 1'
#
loop_
_entity.id
_entity.type
_entity.pdbx_description
1 polymer ?
#
loop_
_entity_poly.entity_id
_entity_poly.type
_entity_poly.pdbx_seq_one_letter_code
_entity_poly.pdbx_strand_id
1 'polypeptide(L)'
;MTAVAPPANLPLLRGTGLPPFAEITPDQVQAIPQLLKALEQALTTLEQQVEPTWSSLVEPLEQISEQLRWSWGVVGHLMGVRNSDELRQVYQQVQPQVVQFYNRLGQSKPLHEAFKKLRQGSNWDQLNEAQQRIVEAALRDAELAGVGLPPDQQQHFNAIEMELARLATEFSNHVLDATKAYRLLLTEPAEIEGLPESLLSLAAQAARDAGYEGATADAGPWLITLDFPSFGPFLKHSRRRDLREQLYRAYIRRAADGELDNQPLIQSILKLRQEKAQLLGFASYADLSLASKMAPSVSAVEQLLEELRVASYPAAVTDLEALKAFAQAQGAAEADDLKQWDISFWSERLREAKFAFNEEELRPYFPLPQVMQGLFDLCQKIFGVSITAADGEAPVWHPDVRYFGIADESGEIIAHFYLDPYSRPAEKRGGAWMDVCLTRSRQLDGELQLPVAYLICNQTPPVDGKPSLMNFSEVETLFHEFGHGLQHMLTRVDYPGAAGIQNVEWDAVELPSQFMENWCYDRETLFGMARHYQTGEPLPEPYYEKLLAARTFMAGTAMLRQLNFSLVDLELHHRYDPQGSETIAQVRDRIAATTSILKPLPEDAFLCSFGHIFAGGYAAGYYSYKWAEVLSADAFAAFEEVGLDNDVAVREIGRRFRETVLALGGGQHPMKVFSTFRGRKPQTTALLRHNGLLPTAA
;
A
#
# COMPACT_ATOMS: atom_id res chain seq x y z
N MET A 1 21.19 31.50 2.83
CA MET A 1 22.01 30.60 1.97
C MET A 1 21.48 30.70 0.56
N THR A 2 22.36 30.83 -0.44
CA THR A 2 21.96 30.75 -1.84
C THR A 2 21.48 29.33 -2.12
N ALA A 3 20.28 29.19 -2.66
CA ALA A 3 19.76 27.91 -3.13
C ALA A 3 20.84 27.18 -3.93
N VAL A 4 21.02 25.89 -3.67
CA VAL A 4 21.90 25.04 -4.48
C VAL A 4 21.37 25.10 -5.90
N ALA A 5 22.03 25.85 -6.77
CA ALA A 5 21.62 25.90 -8.18
C ALA A 5 21.82 24.51 -8.77
N PRO A 6 20.76 23.86 -9.25
CA PRO A 6 20.90 22.54 -9.87
C PRO A 6 21.80 22.68 -11.10
N PRO A 7 22.62 21.65 -11.40
CA PRO A 7 23.37 21.63 -12.63
C PRO A 7 22.39 21.61 -13.80
N ALA A 8 22.42 22.69 -14.58
CA ALA A 8 21.82 22.97 -15.87
C ALA A 8 20.64 22.11 -16.37
N ASN A 9 19.51 22.79 -16.57
CA ASN A 9 18.43 22.55 -17.58
C ASN A 9 17.90 21.12 -17.84
N LEU A 10 18.25 20.11 -17.05
CA LEU A 10 17.69 18.77 -17.20
C LEU A 10 16.37 18.67 -16.44
N PRO A 11 15.28 18.20 -17.06
CA PRO A 11 13.97 18.07 -16.45
C PRO A 11 13.97 17.33 -15.12
N LEU A 12 14.72 16.23 -15.02
CA LEU A 12 14.83 15.41 -13.81
C LEU A 12 15.56 16.11 -12.65
N LEU A 13 16.36 17.13 -12.89
CA LEU A 13 17.12 17.85 -11.86
C LEU A 13 16.47 19.19 -11.44
N ARG A 14 15.27 19.49 -11.93
CA ARG A 14 14.56 20.75 -11.62
C ARG A 14 14.30 20.92 -10.12
N GLY A 15 13.94 19.82 -9.42
CA GLY A 15 13.79 19.78 -7.97
C GLY A 15 12.56 20.52 -7.42
N THR A 16 11.70 21.09 -8.26
CA THR A 16 10.52 21.86 -7.87
C THR A 16 9.39 21.72 -8.88
N GLY A 17 8.16 21.93 -8.43
CA GLY A 17 6.96 21.86 -9.25
C GLY A 17 6.62 20.43 -9.71
N LEU A 18 5.60 20.31 -10.57
CA LEU A 18 5.17 19.02 -11.09
C LEU A 18 6.24 18.42 -12.02
N PRO A 19 6.53 17.11 -11.90
CA PRO A 19 7.51 16.45 -12.74
C PRO A 19 7.08 16.45 -14.22
N PRO A 20 7.94 16.84 -15.15
CA PRO A 20 7.66 16.84 -16.58
C PRO A 20 7.83 15.44 -17.18
N PHE A 21 6.95 14.49 -16.86
CA PHE A 21 7.08 13.07 -17.18
C PHE A 21 7.35 12.76 -18.65
N ALA A 22 6.78 13.54 -19.57
CA ALA A 22 6.99 13.37 -21.00
C ALA A 22 8.44 13.68 -21.46
N GLU A 23 9.17 14.49 -20.67
CA GLU A 23 10.53 14.90 -20.94
C GLU A 23 11.58 14.04 -20.22
N ILE A 24 11.15 13.18 -19.26
CA ILE A 24 12.06 12.36 -18.46
C ILE A 24 12.31 11.03 -19.17
N THR A 25 13.56 10.81 -19.51
CA THR A 25 14.06 9.58 -20.16
C THR A 25 15.02 8.82 -19.25
N PRO A 26 15.21 7.50 -19.44
CA PRO A 26 16.17 6.72 -18.67
C PRO A 26 17.59 7.33 -18.62
N ASP A 27 18.08 7.89 -19.72
CA ASP A 27 19.40 8.51 -19.79
C ASP A 27 19.58 9.69 -18.82
N GLN A 28 18.52 10.43 -18.50
CA GLN A 28 18.60 11.54 -17.56
C GLN A 28 18.87 11.09 -16.12
N VAL A 29 18.55 9.82 -15.77
CA VAL A 29 18.86 9.26 -14.44
C VAL A 29 20.37 9.27 -14.19
N GLN A 30 21.20 9.16 -15.25
CA GLN A 30 22.67 9.29 -15.16
C GLN A 30 23.16 10.68 -14.71
N ALA A 31 22.28 11.68 -14.66
CA ALA A 31 22.62 13.00 -14.14
C ALA A 31 22.45 13.13 -12.61
N ILE A 32 21.76 12.20 -11.96
CA ILE A 32 21.57 12.18 -10.50
C ILE A 32 22.91 12.27 -9.73
N PRO A 33 24.01 11.59 -10.11
CA PRO A 33 25.31 11.77 -9.47
C PRO A 33 25.83 13.22 -9.44
N GLN A 34 25.45 14.05 -10.42
CA GLN A 34 25.82 15.49 -10.41
C GLN A 34 25.03 16.24 -9.34
N LEU A 35 23.73 15.91 -9.18
CA LEU A 35 22.92 16.44 -8.10
C LEU A 35 23.47 16.02 -6.73
N LEU A 36 23.78 14.74 -6.54
CA LEU A 36 24.35 14.21 -5.31
C LEU A 36 25.63 14.94 -4.92
N LYS A 37 26.51 15.24 -5.88
CA LYS A 37 27.74 16.01 -5.62
C LYS A 37 27.42 17.44 -5.14
N ALA A 38 26.42 18.11 -5.72
CA ALA A 38 26.00 19.44 -5.29
C ALA A 38 25.38 19.41 -3.89
N LEU A 39 24.55 18.41 -3.58
CA LEU A 39 23.95 18.21 -2.27
C LEU A 39 25.00 17.88 -1.19
N GLU A 40 26.04 17.09 -1.52
CA GLU A 40 27.16 16.80 -0.62
C GLU A 40 27.94 18.07 -0.27
N GLN A 41 28.15 18.98 -1.22
CA GLN A 41 28.77 20.27 -0.97
C GLN A 41 27.89 21.15 -0.06
N ALA A 42 26.58 21.18 -0.31
CA ALA A 42 25.63 21.91 0.52
C ALA A 42 25.60 21.36 1.96
N LEU A 43 25.57 20.03 2.10
CA LEU A 43 25.61 19.34 3.40
C LEU A 43 26.91 19.68 4.16
N THR A 44 28.06 19.60 3.50
CA THR A 44 29.35 19.95 4.10
C THR A 44 29.39 21.42 4.55
N THR A 45 28.81 22.32 3.78
CA THR A 45 28.72 23.73 4.15
C THR A 45 27.81 23.93 5.36
N LEU A 46 26.66 23.25 5.40
CA LEU A 46 25.73 23.27 6.53
C LEU A 46 26.44 22.77 7.79
N GLU A 47 27.13 21.66 7.76
CA GLU A 47 27.87 21.07 8.88
C GLU A 47 28.89 22.03 9.52
N GLN A 48 29.53 22.86 8.68
CA GLN A 48 30.55 23.83 9.14
C GLN A 48 29.94 25.07 9.80
N GLN A 49 28.70 25.41 9.49
CA GLN A 49 28.07 26.68 9.85
C GLN A 49 26.81 26.52 10.72
N VAL A 50 26.41 25.27 11.01
CA VAL A 50 25.15 24.98 11.69
C VAL A 50 25.13 25.51 13.11
N GLU A 51 24.05 26.21 13.44
CA GLU A 51 23.68 26.59 14.80
C GLU A 51 22.45 25.80 15.25
N PRO A 52 22.27 25.54 16.57
CA PRO A 52 21.15 24.73 17.07
C PRO A 52 19.84 25.55 17.10
N THR A 53 19.38 25.97 15.92
CA THR A 53 18.13 26.70 15.72
C THR A 53 17.37 26.09 14.56
N TRP A 54 16.04 26.28 14.52
CA TRP A 54 15.21 25.78 13.44
C TRP A 54 15.70 26.28 12.07
N SER A 55 15.91 27.58 11.94
CA SER A 55 16.29 28.23 10.68
C SER A 55 17.71 27.93 10.21
N SER A 56 18.64 27.63 11.11
CA SER A 56 20.03 27.31 10.74
C SER A 56 20.27 25.81 10.53
N LEU A 57 19.44 24.94 11.13
CA LEU A 57 19.61 23.50 11.10
C LEU A 57 18.54 22.81 10.23
N VAL A 58 17.25 22.98 10.58
CA VAL A 58 16.18 22.17 10.00
C VAL A 58 15.82 22.63 8.60
N GLU A 59 15.54 23.92 8.40
CA GLU A 59 15.15 24.45 7.09
C GLU A 59 16.17 24.17 5.98
N PRO A 60 17.50 24.39 6.16
CA PRO A 60 18.46 24.04 5.12
C PRO A 60 18.58 22.54 4.87
N LEU A 61 18.41 21.71 5.92
CA LEU A 61 18.45 20.26 5.81
C LEU A 61 17.25 19.71 5.04
N GLU A 62 16.05 20.27 5.29
CA GLU A 62 14.84 19.94 4.54
C GLU A 62 15.00 20.27 3.05
N GLN A 63 15.60 21.41 2.70
CA GLN A 63 15.85 21.76 1.30
C GLN A 63 16.78 20.76 0.58
N ILE A 64 17.86 20.34 1.26
CA ILE A 64 18.77 19.31 0.71
C ILE A 64 18.00 18.00 0.48
N SER A 65 17.18 17.62 1.44
CA SER A 65 16.40 16.36 1.41
C SER A 65 15.29 16.40 0.35
N GLU A 66 14.54 17.49 0.26
CA GLU A 66 13.43 17.65 -0.70
C GLU A 66 13.93 17.63 -2.16
N GLN A 67 15.08 18.23 -2.45
CA GLN A 67 15.63 18.24 -3.79
C GLN A 67 15.99 16.82 -4.27
N LEU A 68 16.59 16.00 -3.41
CA LEU A 68 16.85 14.60 -3.74
C LEU A 68 15.55 13.78 -3.79
N ARG A 69 14.66 13.99 -2.83
CA ARG A 69 13.35 13.30 -2.78
C ARG A 69 12.57 13.54 -4.06
N TRP A 70 12.53 14.79 -4.55
CA TRP A 70 11.86 15.10 -5.82
C TRP A 70 12.50 14.33 -6.99
N SER A 71 13.80 14.46 -7.19
CA SER A 71 14.47 13.88 -8.36
C SER A 71 14.49 12.35 -8.33
N TRP A 72 14.87 11.75 -7.19
CA TRP A 72 14.93 10.29 -7.05
C TRP A 72 13.55 9.65 -6.88
N GLY A 73 12.61 10.36 -6.24
CA GLY A 73 11.22 9.92 -6.12
C GLY A 73 10.53 9.77 -7.46
N VAL A 74 10.75 10.69 -8.41
CA VAL A 74 10.26 10.57 -9.79
C VAL A 74 10.81 9.31 -10.48
N VAL A 75 12.09 9.01 -10.30
CA VAL A 75 12.69 7.78 -10.86
C VAL A 75 12.08 6.54 -10.23
N GLY A 76 11.91 6.52 -8.90
CA GLY A 76 11.23 5.43 -8.18
C GLY A 76 9.79 5.23 -8.63
N HIS A 77 9.05 6.32 -8.80
CA HIS A 77 7.69 6.29 -9.33
C HIS A 77 7.65 5.64 -10.73
N LEU A 78 8.49 6.09 -11.66
CA LEU A 78 8.56 5.53 -13.00
C LEU A 78 8.99 4.05 -13.01
N MET A 79 9.83 3.61 -12.09
CA MET A 79 10.16 2.18 -11.89
C MET A 79 8.91 1.36 -11.50
N GLY A 80 7.95 1.95 -10.82
CA GLY A 80 6.70 1.31 -10.43
C GLY A 80 5.64 1.27 -11.54
N VAL A 81 5.55 2.30 -12.38
CA VAL A 81 4.41 2.51 -13.30
C VAL A 81 4.75 2.48 -14.79
N ARG A 82 6.04 2.61 -15.14
CA ARG A 82 6.56 2.59 -16.53
C ARG A 82 7.93 1.93 -16.57
N ASN A 83 8.00 0.72 -16.04
CA ASN A 83 9.22 -0.07 -15.94
C ASN A 83 9.71 -0.50 -17.32
N SER A 84 11.02 -0.41 -17.56
CA SER A 84 11.69 -0.92 -18.76
C SER A 84 13.10 -1.39 -18.43
N ASP A 85 13.70 -2.20 -19.32
CA ASP A 85 15.06 -2.71 -19.13
C ASP A 85 16.09 -1.57 -19.10
N GLU A 86 15.90 -0.54 -19.92
CA GLU A 86 16.77 0.64 -19.95
C GLU A 86 16.69 1.41 -18.62
N LEU A 87 15.47 1.61 -18.09
CA LEU A 87 15.28 2.31 -16.82
C LEU A 87 15.88 1.50 -15.66
N ARG A 88 15.70 0.18 -15.65
CA ARG A 88 16.29 -0.73 -14.64
C ARG A 88 17.81 -0.63 -14.65
N GLN A 89 18.41 -0.66 -15.83
CA GLN A 89 19.86 -0.61 -15.96
C GLN A 89 20.46 0.66 -15.37
N VAL A 90 19.92 1.83 -15.72
CA VAL A 90 20.42 3.11 -15.19
C VAL A 90 20.07 3.29 -13.71
N TYR A 91 18.91 2.82 -13.27
CA TYR A 91 18.52 2.81 -11.86
C TYR A 91 19.53 2.05 -11.00
N GLN A 92 19.87 0.82 -11.39
CA GLN A 92 20.84 -0.03 -10.69
C GLN A 92 22.25 0.59 -10.61
N GLN A 93 22.65 1.37 -11.61
CA GLN A 93 23.94 2.06 -11.61
C GLN A 93 23.99 3.24 -10.63
N VAL A 94 22.86 3.93 -10.44
CA VAL A 94 22.77 5.16 -9.64
C VAL A 94 22.33 4.89 -8.19
N GLN A 95 21.48 3.91 -7.95
CA GLN A 95 20.93 3.58 -6.63
C GLN A 95 22.00 3.49 -5.52
N PRO A 96 23.15 2.82 -5.70
CA PRO A 96 24.19 2.75 -4.65
C PRO A 96 24.68 4.14 -4.20
N GLN A 97 24.79 5.10 -5.13
CA GLN A 97 25.24 6.45 -4.81
C GLN A 97 24.19 7.23 -4.02
N VAL A 98 22.91 7.02 -4.33
CA VAL A 98 21.79 7.60 -3.57
C VAL A 98 21.75 7.03 -2.17
N VAL A 99 21.87 5.71 -2.01
CA VAL A 99 21.93 5.05 -0.69
C VAL A 99 23.13 5.58 0.11
N GLN A 100 24.28 5.70 -0.52
CA GLN A 100 25.47 6.27 0.12
C GLN A 100 25.24 7.71 0.62
N PHE A 101 24.56 8.53 -0.17
CA PHE A 101 24.25 9.89 0.24
C PHE A 101 23.28 9.92 1.44
N TYR A 102 22.21 9.11 1.45
CA TYR A 102 21.31 9.02 2.58
C TYR A 102 22.03 8.52 3.86
N ASN A 103 22.91 7.53 3.73
CA ASN A 103 23.74 7.08 4.85
C ASN A 103 24.63 8.21 5.38
N ARG A 104 25.30 8.96 4.47
CA ARG A 104 26.14 10.10 4.80
C ARG A 104 25.35 11.20 5.53
N LEU A 105 24.13 11.45 5.08
CA LEU A 105 23.22 12.42 5.69
C LEU A 105 22.82 11.98 7.11
N GLY A 106 22.30 10.76 7.27
CA GLY A 106 21.85 10.21 8.56
C GLY A 106 22.99 10.03 9.56
N GLN A 107 24.22 9.84 9.10
CA GLN A 107 25.42 9.66 9.95
C GLN A 107 26.19 10.95 10.23
N SER A 108 25.63 12.12 9.91
CA SER A 108 26.28 13.41 10.14
C SER A 108 26.37 13.72 11.66
N LYS A 109 27.55 13.55 12.25
CA LYS A 109 27.80 13.89 13.66
C LYS A 109 27.57 15.37 13.97
N PRO A 110 28.03 16.35 13.13
CA PRO A 110 27.77 17.76 13.38
C PRO A 110 26.27 18.08 13.45
N LEU A 111 25.46 17.53 12.55
CA LEU A 111 24.02 17.76 12.55
C LEU A 111 23.36 17.09 13.75
N HIS A 112 23.70 15.85 14.06
CA HIS A 112 23.18 15.13 15.22
C HIS A 112 23.46 15.87 16.53
N GLU A 113 24.68 16.39 16.73
CA GLU A 113 25.02 17.20 17.88
C GLU A 113 24.27 18.56 17.91
N ALA A 114 24.02 19.15 16.75
CA ALA A 114 23.21 20.37 16.65
C ALA A 114 21.74 20.08 17.02
N PHE A 115 21.15 18.97 16.56
CA PHE A 115 19.82 18.52 16.98
C PHE A 115 19.73 18.25 18.48
N LYS A 116 20.71 17.61 19.09
CA LYS A 116 20.77 17.40 20.55
C LYS A 116 20.77 18.72 21.30
N LYS A 117 21.60 19.69 20.85
CA LYS A 117 21.67 21.01 21.46
C LYS A 117 20.36 21.79 21.29
N LEU A 118 19.70 21.69 20.13
CA LEU A 118 18.39 22.29 19.91
C LEU A 118 17.35 21.69 20.86
N ARG A 119 17.32 20.35 20.99
CA ARG A 119 16.40 19.63 21.88
C ARG A 119 16.57 19.99 23.37
N GLN A 120 17.79 20.28 23.81
CA GLN A 120 18.14 20.57 25.18
C GLN A 120 18.22 22.08 25.51
N GLY A 121 18.19 22.93 24.48
CA GLY A 121 18.37 24.36 24.61
C GLY A 121 17.07 25.14 24.80
N SER A 122 17.20 26.44 25.09
CA SER A 122 16.06 27.36 25.28
C SER A 122 15.21 27.58 24.01
N ASN A 123 15.72 27.26 22.83
CA ASN A 123 14.99 27.36 21.57
C ASN A 123 13.92 26.25 21.43
N TRP A 124 14.03 25.17 22.21
CA TRP A 124 13.09 24.05 22.17
C TRP A 124 11.65 24.45 22.46
N ASP A 125 11.43 25.23 23.51
CA ASP A 125 10.10 25.67 23.95
C ASP A 125 9.44 26.69 23.00
N GLN A 126 10.21 27.22 22.02
CA GLN A 126 9.71 28.10 20.97
C GLN A 126 9.16 27.33 19.77
N LEU A 127 9.51 26.03 19.65
CA LEU A 127 9.05 25.16 18.57
C LEU A 127 7.61 24.69 18.85
N ASN A 128 6.80 24.68 17.81
CA ASN A 128 5.49 24.02 17.91
C ASN A 128 5.63 22.48 17.91
N GLU A 129 4.55 21.76 18.19
CA GLU A 129 4.56 20.31 18.33
C GLU A 129 5.07 19.59 17.06
N ALA A 130 4.69 20.04 15.87
CA ALA A 130 5.14 19.44 14.62
C ALA A 130 6.66 19.63 14.43
N GLN A 131 7.18 20.81 14.74
CA GLN A 131 8.62 21.08 14.71
C GLN A 131 9.39 20.23 15.75
N GLN A 132 8.86 20.10 16.96
CA GLN A 132 9.44 19.24 17.98
C GLN A 132 9.49 17.77 17.53
N ARG A 133 8.43 17.26 16.93
CA ARG A 133 8.41 15.89 16.38
C ARG A 133 9.43 15.68 15.26
N ILE A 134 9.62 16.67 14.39
CA ILE A 134 10.65 16.59 13.34
C ILE A 134 12.05 16.47 13.96
N VAL A 135 12.34 17.27 14.99
CA VAL A 135 13.63 17.19 15.69
C VAL A 135 13.82 15.85 16.41
N GLU A 136 12.77 15.34 17.07
CA GLU A 136 12.81 14.03 17.74
C GLU A 136 12.95 12.88 16.72
N ALA A 137 12.26 12.95 15.59
CA ALA A 137 12.43 12.00 14.50
C ALA A 137 13.85 12.04 13.91
N ALA A 138 14.41 13.23 13.67
CA ALA A 138 15.76 13.37 13.14
C ALA A 138 16.82 12.78 14.10
N LEU A 139 16.65 12.93 15.41
CA LEU A 139 17.53 12.31 16.41
C LEU A 139 17.42 10.79 16.37
N ARG A 140 16.21 10.25 16.46
CA ARG A 140 15.95 8.81 16.38
C ARG A 140 16.50 8.22 15.07
N ASP A 141 16.19 8.83 13.95
CA ASP A 141 16.54 8.31 12.62
C ASP A 141 18.06 8.36 12.39
N ALA A 142 18.77 9.37 12.94
CA ALA A 142 20.22 9.39 12.92
C ALA A 142 20.82 8.26 13.77
N GLU A 143 20.24 7.94 14.93
CA GLU A 143 20.65 6.80 15.76
C GLU A 143 20.43 5.48 15.02
N LEU A 144 19.28 5.32 14.36
CA LEU A 144 18.95 4.15 13.54
C LEU A 144 19.77 4.07 12.24
N ALA A 145 20.30 5.19 11.75
CA ALA A 145 21.27 5.24 10.66
C ALA A 145 22.72 4.96 11.10
N GLY A 146 22.96 4.73 12.39
CA GLY A 146 24.25 4.36 12.92
C GLY A 146 25.22 5.53 13.11
N VAL A 147 24.74 6.75 13.39
CA VAL A 147 25.59 7.93 13.67
C VAL A 147 26.55 7.72 14.85
N GLY A 148 26.14 6.90 15.83
CA GLY A 148 26.92 6.55 17.00
C GLY A 148 27.96 5.44 16.81
N LEU A 149 27.94 4.74 15.69
CA LEU A 149 28.82 3.61 15.43
C LEU A 149 30.29 4.06 15.25
N PRO A 150 31.28 3.22 15.65
CA PRO A 150 32.67 3.38 15.27
C PRO A 150 32.85 3.34 13.72
N PRO A 151 33.91 3.93 13.17
CA PRO A 151 34.08 4.06 11.70
C PRO A 151 34.06 2.74 10.92
N ASP A 152 34.64 1.67 11.47
CA ASP A 152 34.65 0.33 10.90
C ASP A 152 33.25 -0.30 10.87
N GLN A 153 32.48 -0.14 11.95
CA GLN A 153 31.09 -0.58 12.02
C GLN A 153 30.17 0.26 11.12
N GLN A 154 30.41 1.58 11.00
CA GLN A 154 29.68 2.43 10.05
C GLN A 154 29.91 1.97 8.60
N GLN A 155 31.16 1.64 8.26
CA GLN A 155 31.46 1.12 6.92
C GLN A 155 30.72 -0.19 6.65
N HIS A 156 30.67 -1.09 7.63
CA HIS A 156 29.93 -2.35 7.51
C HIS A 156 28.42 -2.10 7.41
N PHE A 157 27.86 -1.24 8.25
CA PHE A 157 26.45 -0.81 8.19
C PHE A 157 26.09 -0.26 6.80
N ASN A 158 26.92 0.63 6.24
CA ASN A 158 26.70 1.21 4.92
C ASN A 158 26.73 0.16 3.80
N ALA A 159 27.60 -0.85 3.92
CA ALA A 159 27.62 -1.98 2.98
C ALA A 159 26.33 -2.81 3.06
N ILE A 160 25.81 -3.04 4.28
CA ILE A 160 24.50 -3.71 4.50
C ILE A 160 23.38 -2.92 3.84
N GLU A 161 23.29 -1.60 4.05
CA GLU A 161 22.23 -0.76 3.47
C GLU A 161 22.25 -0.78 1.93
N MET A 162 23.42 -0.67 1.32
CA MET A 162 23.57 -0.76 -0.13
C MET A 162 23.12 -2.12 -0.66
N GLU A 163 23.51 -3.21 0.01
CA GLU A 163 23.15 -4.55 -0.42
C GLU A 163 21.65 -4.83 -0.20
N LEU A 164 21.05 -4.39 0.91
CA LEU A 164 19.60 -4.49 1.13
C LEU A 164 18.81 -3.75 0.05
N ALA A 165 19.24 -2.55 -0.33
CA ALA A 165 18.59 -1.77 -1.39
C ALA A 165 18.68 -2.49 -2.76
N ARG A 166 19.85 -3.07 -3.08
CA ARG A 166 20.06 -3.86 -4.31
C ARG A 166 19.15 -5.09 -4.33
N LEU A 167 19.14 -5.87 -3.23
CA LEU A 167 18.34 -7.09 -3.11
C LEU A 167 16.84 -6.82 -3.17
N ALA A 168 16.36 -5.73 -2.55
CA ALA A 168 14.95 -5.34 -2.60
C ALA A 168 14.52 -4.98 -4.04
N THR A 169 15.36 -4.26 -4.77
CA THR A 169 15.10 -3.92 -6.18
C THR A 169 15.08 -5.16 -7.07
N GLU A 170 16.04 -6.06 -6.90
CA GLU A 170 16.13 -7.32 -7.64
C GLU A 170 14.91 -8.21 -7.34
N PHE A 171 14.54 -8.34 -6.05
CA PHE A 171 13.34 -9.05 -5.61
C PHE A 171 12.08 -8.55 -6.33
N SER A 172 11.88 -7.25 -6.35
CA SER A 172 10.71 -6.61 -6.99
C SER A 172 10.67 -6.85 -8.50
N ASN A 173 11.83 -6.75 -9.17
CA ASN A 173 11.93 -7.02 -10.60
C ASN A 173 11.64 -8.48 -10.93
N HIS A 174 12.16 -9.43 -10.15
CA HIS A 174 11.87 -10.87 -10.33
C HIS A 174 10.38 -11.16 -10.22
N VAL A 175 9.67 -10.56 -9.24
CA VAL A 175 8.21 -10.75 -9.09
C VAL A 175 7.47 -10.20 -10.31
N LEU A 176 7.83 -9.01 -10.78
CA LEU A 176 7.23 -8.42 -11.98
C LEU A 176 7.45 -9.31 -13.21
N ASP A 177 8.68 -9.75 -13.42
CA ASP A 177 9.05 -10.57 -14.58
C ASP A 177 8.41 -11.96 -14.53
N ALA A 178 8.37 -12.60 -13.37
CA ALA A 178 7.70 -13.88 -13.18
C ALA A 178 6.18 -13.76 -13.42
N THR A 179 5.57 -12.64 -13.04
CA THR A 179 4.14 -12.39 -13.25
C THR A 179 3.83 -12.25 -14.74
N LYS A 180 4.60 -11.45 -15.47
CA LYS A 180 4.38 -11.21 -16.92
C LYS A 180 4.82 -12.36 -17.83
N ALA A 181 5.70 -13.24 -17.34
CA ALA A 181 6.18 -14.38 -18.12
C ALA A 181 5.16 -15.52 -18.23
N TYR A 182 4.25 -15.65 -17.26
CA TYR A 182 3.27 -16.72 -17.25
C TYR A 182 2.15 -16.48 -18.27
N ARG A 183 1.81 -17.53 -19.02
CA ARG A 183 0.78 -17.51 -20.06
C ARG A 183 0.03 -18.84 -20.08
N LEU A 184 -1.27 -18.80 -19.88
CA LEU A 184 -2.18 -19.92 -20.07
C LEU A 184 -3.12 -19.60 -21.23
N LEU A 185 -2.79 -20.08 -22.43
CA LEU A 185 -3.59 -19.90 -23.63
C LEU A 185 -4.69 -20.96 -23.67
N LEU A 186 -5.95 -20.52 -23.73
CA LEU A 186 -7.12 -21.36 -23.88
C LEU A 186 -7.64 -21.24 -25.31
N THR A 187 -7.93 -22.36 -25.95
CA THR A 187 -8.38 -22.39 -27.38
C THR A 187 -9.69 -23.14 -27.57
N GLU A 188 -10.09 -23.94 -26.60
CA GLU A 188 -11.28 -24.80 -26.70
C GLU A 188 -12.42 -24.25 -25.84
N PRO A 189 -13.67 -24.25 -26.32
CA PRO A 189 -14.83 -23.80 -25.54
C PRO A 189 -15.00 -24.50 -24.18
N ALA A 190 -14.58 -25.76 -24.07
CA ALA A 190 -14.64 -26.50 -22.81
C ALA A 190 -13.67 -25.99 -21.74
N GLU A 191 -12.63 -25.24 -22.12
CA GLU A 191 -11.64 -24.68 -21.17
C GLU A 191 -12.14 -23.41 -20.49
N ILE A 192 -13.10 -22.71 -21.10
CA ILE A 192 -13.66 -21.46 -20.59
C ILE A 192 -14.99 -21.67 -19.86
N GLU A 193 -15.43 -22.90 -19.67
CA GLU A 193 -16.71 -23.17 -19.02
C GLU A 193 -16.80 -22.55 -17.63
N GLY A 194 -17.82 -21.70 -17.44
CA GLY A 194 -18.09 -20.99 -16.19
C GLY A 194 -17.42 -19.61 -16.10
N LEU A 195 -16.52 -19.22 -17.01
CA LEU A 195 -15.88 -17.93 -16.99
C LEU A 195 -16.86 -16.80 -17.34
N PRO A 196 -16.87 -15.68 -16.62
CA PRO A 196 -17.74 -14.55 -16.93
C PRO A 196 -17.28 -13.81 -18.19
N GLU A 197 -18.21 -13.13 -18.87
CA GLU A 197 -17.95 -12.34 -20.08
C GLU A 197 -16.86 -11.28 -19.86
N SER A 198 -16.83 -10.68 -18.66
CA SER A 198 -15.82 -9.71 -18.26
C SER A 198 -14.39 -10.28 -18.35
N LEU A 199 -14.18 -11.50 -17.86
CA LEU A 199 -12.91 -12.18 -17.95
C LEU A 199 -12.59 -12.64 -19.38
N LEU A 200 -13.58 -13.14 -20.14
CA LEU A 200 -13.37 -13.55 -21.52
C LEU A 200 -12.95 -12.37 -22.40
N SER A 201 -13.57 -11.21 -22.24
CA SER A 201 -13.19 -9.97 -22.93
C SER A 201 -11.75 -9.54 -22.58
N LEU A 202 -11.39 -9.57 -21.30
CA LEU A 202 -10.04 -9.25 -20.84
C LEU A 202 -9.00 -10.23 -21.37
N ALA A 203 -9.29 -11.54 -21.33
CA ALA A 203 -8.40 -12.59 -21.80
C ALA A 203 -8.22 -12.57 -23.33
N ALA A 204 -9.27 -12.21 -24.08
CA ALA A 204 -9.17 -12.01 -25.52
C ALA A 204 -8.33 -10.76 -25.85
N GLN A 205 -8.44 -9.67 -25.07
CA GLN A 205 -7.57 -8.51 -25.23
C GLN A 205 -6.10 -8.89 -24.95
N ALA A 206 -5.83 -9.58 -23.86
CA ALA A 206 -4.47 -10.05 -23.54
C ALA A 206 -3.91 -10.96 -24.65
N ALA A 207 -4.75 -11.79 -25.26
CA ALA A 207 -4.34 -12.60 -26.41
C ALA A 207 -3.99 -11.74 -27.63
N ARG A 208 -4.79 -10.70 -27.96
CA ARG A 208 -4.47 -9.75 -29.05
C ARG A 208 -3.14 -9.05 -28.82
N ASP A 209 -2.91 -8.58 -27.60
CA ASP A 209 -1.66 -7.90 -27.20
C ASP A 209 -0.44 -8.85 -27.27
N ALA A 210 -0.69 -10.16 -27.14
CA ALA A 210 0.32 -11.21 -27.31
C ALA A 210 0.51 -11.67 -28.78
N GLY A 211 -0.19 -11.03 -29.75
CA GLY A 211 -0.05 -11.31 -31.18
C GLY A 211 -1.11 -12.24 -31.79
N TYR A 212 -2.17 -12.59 -31.07
CA TYR A 212 -3.32 -13.35 -31.58
C TYR A 212 -4.39 -12.39 -32.11
N GLU A 213 -4.11 -11.73 -33.26
CA GLU A 213 -4.90 -10.59 -33.78
C GLU A 213 -6.41 -10.87 -33.96
N GLY A 214 -6.83 -12.13 -34.15
CA GLY A 214 -8.22 -12.53 -34.32
C GLY A 214 -8.96 -12.87 -33.02
N ALA A 215 -8.34 -12.72 -31.86
CA ALA A 215 -8.95 -13.12 -30.58
C ALA A 215 -10.16 -12.25 -30.22
N THR A 216 -11.25 -12.91 -29.86
CA THR A 216 -12.51 -12.27 -29.40
C THR A 216 -13.03 -12.95 -28.14
N ALA A 217 -13.90 -12.27 -27.39
CA ALA A 217 -14.53 -12.85 -26.20
C ALA A 217 -15.32 -14.13 -26.53
N ASP A 218 -15.99 -14.16 -27.68
CA ASP A 218 -16.87 -15.30 -28.10
C ASP A 218 -16.11 -16.47 -28.71
N ALA A 219 -15.01 -16.22 -29.42
CA ALA A 219 -14.35 -17.23 -30.24
C ALA A 219 -12.91 -17.53 -29.81
N GLY A 220 -12.35 -16.76 -28.88
CA GLY A 220 -10.96 -16.92 -28.44
C GLY A 220 -9.93 -16.57 -29.53
N PRO A 221 -8.68 -17.00 -29.36
CA PRO A 221 -8.15 -17.62 -28.13
C PRO A 221 -8.15 -16.65 -26.94
N TRP A 222 -8.12 -17.21 -25.73
CA TRP A 222 -8.14 -16.43 -24.48
C TRP A 222 -6.83 -16.64 -23.72
N LEU A 223 -6.15 -15.57 -23.35
CA LEU A 223 -4.90 -15.63 -22.61
C LEU A 223 -5.15 -15.25 -21.14
N ILE A 224 -4.98 -16.23 -20.25
CA ILE A 224 -5.05 -16.05 -18.81
C ILE A 224 -3.63 -15.76 -18.27
N THR A 225 -3.51 -14.77 -17.42
CA THR A 225 -2.27 -14.28 -16.83
C THR A 225 -2.32 -14.34 -15.29
N LEU A 226 -1.22 -13.98 -14.60
CA LEU A 226 -1.17 -13.98 -13.14
C LEU A 226 -1.46 -12.62 -12.50
N ASP A 227 -1.78 -11.60 -13.26
CA ASP A 227 -2.29 -10.35 -12.72
C ASP A 227 -3.71 -10.52 -12.15
N PHE A 228 -4.01 -9.76 -11.11
CA PHE A 228 -5.20 -10.02 -10.28
C PHE A 228 -6.53 -9.98 -11.06
N PRO A 229 -6.77 -9.05 -12.01
CA PRO A 229 -8.00 -9.03 -12.81
C PRO A 229 -8.22 -10.30 -13.67
N SER A 230 -7.17 -11.03 -14.02
CA SER A 230 -7.22 -12.30 -14.73
C SER A 230 -7.27 -13.50 -13.78
N PHE A 231 -6.34 -13.55 -12.82
CA PHE A 231 -6.16 -14.66 -11.88
C PHE A 231 -7.36 -14.85 -10.94
N GLY A 232 -7.81 -13.80 -10.28
CA GLY A 232 -8.87 -13.86 -9.27
C GLY A 232 -10.21 -14.39 -9.82
N PRO A 233 -10.77 -13.79 -10.86
CA PRO A 233 -12.00 -14.26 -11.49
C PRO A 233 -11.88 -15.68 -12.07
N PHE A 234 -10.71 -16.06 -12.60
CA PHE A 234 -10.50 -17.43 -13.08
C PHE A 234 -10.66 -18.45 -11.97
N LEU A 235 -10.03 -18.25 -10.82
CA LEU A 235 -10.17 -19.17 -9.68
C LEU A 235 -11.60 -19.21 -9.11
N LYS A 236 -12.32 -18.09 -9.17
CA LYS A 236 -13.71 -17.99 -8.69
C LYS A 236 -14.70 -18.74 -9.61
N HIS A 237 -14.49 -18.68 -10.93
CA HIS A 237 -15.54 -19.03 -11.88
C HIS A 237 -15.24 -20.23 -12.76
N SER A 238 -13.98 -20.56 -13.07
CA SER A 238 -13.64 -21.67 -13.95
C SER A 238 -14.13 -23.00 -13.40
N ARG A 239 -14.93 -23.74 -14.18
CA ARG A 239 -15.36 -25.11 -13.84
C ARG A 239 -14.23 -26.16 -14.02
N ARG A 240 -13.18 -25.79 -14.73
CA ARG A 240 -12.01 -26.64 -14.96
C ARG A 240 -11.09 -26.64 -13.73
N ARG A 241 -11.33 -27.61 -12.85
CA ARG A 241 -10.55 -27.78 -11.61
C ARG A 241 -9.06 -27.94 -11.88
N ASP A 242 -8.71 -28.70 -12.91
CA ASP A 242 -7.33 -28.92 -13.36
C ASP A 242 -6.63 -27.61 -13.77
N LEU A 243 -7.35 -26.72 -14.48
CA LEU A 243 -6.81 -25.39 -14.85
C LEU A 243 -6.74 -24.45 -13.65
N ARG A 244 -7.69 -24.53 -12.70
CA ARG A 244 -7.58 -23.79 -11.43
C ARG A 244 -6.34 -24.24 -10.64
N GLU A 245 -6.08 -25.55 -10.55
CA GLU A 245 -4.88 -26.10 -9.92
C GLU A 245 -3.61 -25.59 -10.62
N GLN A 246 -3.54 -25.68 -11.95
CA GLN A 246 -2.41 -25.23 -12.73
C GLN A 246 -2.12 -23.74 -12.49
N LEU A 247 -3.14 -22.90 -12.55
CA LEU A 247 -3.00 -21.46 -12.36
C LEU A 247 -2.61 -21.12 -10.92
N TYR A 248 -3.22 -21.78 -9.92
CA TYR A 248 -2.90 -21.58 -8.51
C TYR A 248 -1.44 -21.94 -8.19
N ARG A 249 -0.98 -23.10 -8.66
CA ARG A 249 0.41 -23.54 -8.48
C ARG A 249 1.41 -22.58 -9.12
N ALA A 250 1.10 -22.07 -10.30
CA ALA A 250 1.92 -21.04 -10.94
C ALA A 250 1.96 -19.74 -10.10
N TYR A 251 0.84 -19.33 -9.54
CA TYR A 251 0.74 -18.11 -8.72
C TYR A 251 1.56 -18.19 -7.43
N ILE A 252 1.47 -19.30 -6.68
CA ILE A 252 2.20 -19.46 -5.41
C ILE A 252 3.70 -19.73 -5.60
N ARG A 253 4.14 -20.00 -6.83
CA ARG A 253 5.55 -20.25 -7.19
C ARG A 253 6.18 -19.10 -7.97
N ARG A 254 5.51 -17.96 -8.06
CA ARG A 254 6.10 -16.78 -8.72
C ARG A 254 7.43 -16.42 -8.08
N ALA A 255 8.43 -16.18 -8.92
CA ALA A 255 9.79 -15.85 -8.50
C ALA A 255 10.42 -16.88 -7.53
N ALA A 256 10.14 -18.17 -7.71
CA ALA A 256 10.68 -19.24 -6.87
C ALA A 256 11.56 -20.23 -7.62
N ASP A 257 11.82 -20.01 -8.90
CA ASP A 257 12.57 -20.92 -9.76
C ASP A 257 13.44 -20.19 -10.78
N GLY A 258 14.52 -20.84 -11.23
CA GLY A 258 15.37 -20.40 -12.34
C GLY A 258 16.12 -19.11 -12.05
N GLU A 259 16.24 -18.27 -13.08
CA GLU A 259 16.94 -16.98 -12.97
C GLU A 259 16.19 -15.93 -12.15
N LEU A 260 14.90 -16.14 -11.92
CA LEU A 260 14.02 -15.25 -11.14
C LEU A 260 13.83 -15.73 -9.70
N ASP A 261 14.64 -16.68 -9.19
CA ASP A 261 14.49 -17.25 -7.85
C ASP A 261 14.83 -16.24 -6.75
N ASN A 262 13.84 -15.88 -5.95
CA ASN A 262 13.98 -14.98 -4.81
C ASN A 262 14.36 -15.69 -3.49
N GLN A 263 14.41 -17.02 -3.43
CA GLN A 263 14.75 -17.74 -2.20
C GLN A 263 16.15 -17.36 -1.67
N PRO A 264 17.21 -17.29 -2.50
CA PRO A 264 18.52 -16.83 -2.05
C PRO A 264 18.52 -15.35 -1.60
N LEU A 265 17.71 -14.51 -2.25
CA LEU A 265 17.58 -13.10 -1.88
C LEU A 265 16.95 -12.95 -0.50
N ILE A 266 15.87 -13.71 -0.22
CA ILE A 266 15.19 -13.72 1.10
C ILE A 266 16.19 -14.09 2.19
N GLN A 267 16.97 -15.16 2.00
CA GLN A 267 17.97 -15.61 2.96
C GLN A 267 19.01 -14.52 3.25
N SER A 268 19.51 -13.87 2.20
CA SER A 268 20.47 -12.78 2.30
C SER A 268 19.87 -11.57 3.00
N ILE A 269 18.64 -11.17 2.65
CA ILE A 269 17.91 -10.05 3.26
C ILE A 269 17.73 -10.28 4.77
N LEU A 270 17.25 -11.44 5.18
CA LEU A 270 17.02 -11.76 6.60
C LEU A 270 18.32 -11.73 7.40
N LYS A 271 19.40 -12.30 6.83
CA LYS A 271 20.73 -12.27 7.45
C LYS A 271 21.23 -10.84 7.63
N LEU A 272 21.18 -10.02 6.60
CA LEU A 272 21.64 -8.63 6.63
C LEU A 272 20.82 -7.78 7.59
N ARG A 273 19.51 -8.00 7.66
CA ARG A 273 18.64 -7.32 8.64
C ARG A 273 18.99 -7.68 10.08
N GLN A 274 19.28 -8.95 10.36
CA GLN A 274 19.73 -9.37 11.67
C GLN A 274 21.08 -8.73 12.02
N GLU A 275 22.05 -8.72 11.12
CA GLU A 275 23.35 -8.07 11.31
C GLU A 275 23.18 -6.55 11.55
N LYS A 276 22.32 -5.89 10.79
CA LYS A 276 21.99 -4.47 10.98
C LYS A 276 21.44 -4.18 12.37
N ALA A 277 20.47 -4.97 12.83
CA ALA A 277 19.89 -4.80 14.15
C ALA A 277 20.94 -4.99 15.27
N GLN A 278 21.78 -6.02 15.16
CA GLN A 278 22.86 -6.29 16.12
C GLN A 278 23.89 -5.16 16.15
N LEU A 279 24.29 -4.61 15.01
CA LEU A 279 25.20 -3.45 14.94
C LEU A 279 24.65 -2.25 15.70
N LEU A 280 23.34 -2.04 15.64
CA LEU A 280 22.64 -0.93 16.33
C LEU A 280 22.27 -1.26 17.79
N GLY A 281 22.61 -2.46 18.28
CA GLY A 281 22.37 -2.87 19.67
C GLY A 281 20.96 -3.38 19.95
N PHE A 282 20.16 -3.68 18.92
CA PHE A 282 18.85 -4.30 19.07
C PHE A 282 18.96 -5.83 19.15
N ALA A 283 18.04 -6.44 19.89
CA ALA A 283 18.00 -7.89 20.05
C ALA A 283 17.57 -8.60 18.74
N SER A 284 16.67 -7.97 17.99
CA SER A 284 16.16 -8.48 16.71
C SER A 284 15.87 -7.34 15.73
N TYR A 285 15.66 -7.69 14.46
CA TYR A 285 15.20 -6.70 13.47
C TYR A 285 13.78 -6.20 13.77
N ALA A 286 12.94 -7.03 14.38
CA ALA A 286 11.60 -6.60 14.80
C ALA A 286 11.68 -5.49 15.87
N ASP A 287 12.60 -5.61 16.85
CA ASP A 287 12.81 -4.55 17.85
C ASP A 287 13.32 -3.26 17.20
N LEU A 288 14.23 -3.36 16.23
CA LEU A 288 14.70 -2.23 15.43
C LEU A 288 13.55 -1.57 14.65
N SER A 289 12.74 -2.38 14.00
CA SER A 289 11.59 -1.92 13.20
C SER A 289 10.56 -1.18 14.06
N LEU A 290 10.29 -1.65 15.26
CA LEU A 290 9.34 -1.05 16.17
C LEU A 290 9.83 0.27 16.81
N ALA A 291 11.13 0.56 16.79
CA ALA A 291 11.67 1.79 17.35
C ALA A 291 11.09 3.07 16.72
N SER A 292 10.55 2.99 15.52
CA SER A 292 9.88 4.10 14.80
C SER A 292 8.37 3.89 14.61
N LYS A 293 7.75 2.97 15.36
CA LYS A 293 6.33 2.63 15.23
C LYS A 293 5.53 3.01 16.48
N MET A 294 4.21 2.95 16.36
CA MET A 294 3.26 3.24 17.43
C MET A 294 3.17 2.10 18.46
N ALA A 295 3.31 0.86 18.01
CA ALA A 295 3.30 -0.32 18.86
C ALA A 295 4.50 -0.29 19.84
N PRO A 296 4.27 -0.43 21.14
CA PRO A 296 5.31 -0.22 22.14
C PRO A 296 6.33 -1.38 22.24
N SER A 297 6.00 -2.54 21.73
CA SER A 297 6.87 -3.73 21.78
C SER A 297 6.35 -4.85 20.87
N VAL A 298 7.22 -5.79 20.52
CA VAL A 298 6.84 -7.03 19.80
C VAL A 298 5.77 -7.79 20.58
N SER A 299 5.88 -7.88 21.90
CA SER A 299 4.89 -8.56 22.73
C SER A 299 3.49 -7.91 22.65
N ALA A 300 3.39 -6.59 22.55
CA ALA A 300 2.11 -5.92 22.36
C ALA A 300 1.48 -6.24 21.01
N VAL A 301 2.31 -6.36 19.97
CA VAL A 301 1.84 -6.81 18.63
C VAL A 301 1.36 -8.24 18.69
N GLU A 302 2.14 -9.15 19.28
CA GLU A 302 1.77 -10.56 19.43
C GLU A 302 0.47 -10.74 20.23
N GLN A 303 0.27 -9.94 21.27
CA GLN A 303 -0.97 -9.96 22.05
C GLN A 303 -2.19 -9.59 21.22
N LEU A 304 -2.11 -8.53 20.41
CA LEU A 304 -3.20 -8.16 19.50
C LEU A 304 -3.48 -9.26 18.47
N LEU A 305 -2.42 -9.78 17.83
CA LEU A 305 -2.57 -10.83 16.81
C LEU A 305 -3.18 -12.11 17.41
N GLU A 306 -2.82 -12.47 18.64
CA GLU A 306 -3.41 -13.62 19.34
C GLU A 306 -4.87 -13.39 19.74
N GLU A 307 -5.24 -12.19 20.21
CA GLU A 307 -6.63 -11.83 20.49
C GLU A 307 -7.51 -12.00 19.23
N LEU A 308 -7.05 -11.47 18.09
CA LEU A 308 -7.76 -11.59 16.82
C LEU A 308 -7.81 -13.05 16.34
N ARG A 309 -6.72 -13.82 16.52
CA ARG A 309 -6.65 -15.24 16.14
C ARG A 309 -7.66 -16.09 16.92
N VAL A 310 -7.73 -15.88 18.24
CA VAL A 310 -8.66 -16.62 19.10
C VAL A 310 -10.12 -16.34 18.71
N ALA A 311 -10.44 -15.09 18.36
CA ALA A 311 -11.76 -14.71 17.91
C ALA A 311 -12.13 -15.30 16.53
N SER A 312 -11.12 -15.42 15.64
CA SER A 312 -11.35 -15.76 14.22
C SER A 312 -11.28 -17.24 13.92
N TYR A 313 -10.48 -18.03 14.67
CA TYR A 313 -10.22 -19.41 14.35
C TYR A 313 -11.49 -20.30 14.34
N PRO A 314 -12.39 -20.22 15.34
CA PRO A 314 -13.64 -20.99 15.32
C PRO A 314 -14.54 -20.64 14.12
N ALA A 315 -14.61 -19.34 13.77
CA ALA A 315 -15.39 -18.87 12.63
C ALA A 315 -14.84 -19.46 11.31
N ALA A 316 -13.52 -19.45 11.16
CA ALA A 316 -12.86 -19.98 9.98
C ALA A 316 -13.03 -21.52 9.85
N VAL A 317 -13.04 -22.26 10.97
CA VAL A 317 -13.39 -23.70 10.94
C VAL A 317 -14.81 -23.88 10.41
N THR A 318 -15.76 -23.09 10.91
CA THR A 318 -17.16 -23.11 10.45
C THR A 318 -17.26 -22.75 8.96
N ASP A 319 -16.47 -21.78 8.47
CA ASP A 319 -16.40 -21.43 7.06
C ASP A 319 -16.02 -22.63 6.19
N LEU A 320 -14.95 -23.34 6.54
CA LEU A 320 -14.49 -24.50 5.77
C LEU A 320 -15.49 -25.67 5.82
N GLU A 321 -16.09 -25.93 6.97
CA GLU A 321 -17.13 -26.95 7.11
C GLU A 321 -18.36 -26.65 6.24
N ALA A 322 -18.77 -25.38 6.18
CA ALA A 322 -19.85 -24.94 5.31
C ALA A 322 -19.51 -25.12 3.82
N LEU A 323 -18.26 -24.83 3.41
CA LEU A 323 -17.82 -25.08 2.05
C LEU A 323 -17.84 -26.57 1.69
N LYS A 324 -17.33 -27.44 2.56
CA LYS A 324 -17.33 -28.90 2.35
C LYS A 324 -18.76 -29.43 2.25
N ALA A 325 -19.62 -29.07 3.18
CA ALA A 325 -21.02 -29.49 3.19
C ALA A 325 -21.76 -29.03 1.91
N PHE A 326 -21.49 -27.80 1.46
CA PHE A 326 -22.08 -27.29 0.23
C PHE A 326 -21.56 -28.02 -1.01
N ALA A 327 -20.24 -28.21 -1.14
CA ALA A 327 -19.64 -28.95 -2.24
C ALA A 327 -20.18 -30.40 -2.30
N GLN A 328 -20.32 -31.05 -1.15
CA GLN A 328 -20.91 -32.39 -1.04
C GLN A 328 -22.36 -32.41 -1.51
N ALA A 329 -23.17 -31.43 -1.09
CA ALA A 329 -24.56 -31.30 -1.53
C ALA A 329 -24.69 -31.08 -3.04
N GLN A 330 -23.67 -30.49 -3.69
CA GLN A 330 -23.58 -30.32 -5.14
C GLN A 330 -22.99 -31.53 -5.86
N GLY A 331 -22.64 -32.60 -5.13
CA GLY A 331 -22.09 -33.85 -5.71
C GLY A 331 -20.62 -33.72 -6.15
N ALA A 332 -19.87 -32.78 -5.61
CA ALA A 332 -18.46 -32.56 -5.94
C ALA A 332 -17.59 -33.73 -5.46
N ALA A 333 -16.77 -34.29 -6.33
CA ALA A 333 -15.88 -35.39 -5.99
C ALA A 333 -14.78 -35.00 -4.99
N GLU A 334 -14.41 -33.71 -4.97
CA GLU A 334 -13.40 -33.13 -4.10
C GLU A 334 -13.92 -32.67 -2.73
N ALA A 335 -15.21 -32.79 -2.43
CA ALA A 335 -15.86 -32.20 -1.26
C ALA A 335 -15.19 -32.57 0.09
N ASP A 336 -14.71 -33.83 0.22
CA ASP A 336 -14.05 -34.29 1.44
C ASP A 336 -12.58 -33.83 1.55
N ASP A 337 -11.96 -33.44 0.42
CA ASP A 337 -10.55 -33.06 0.34
C ASP A 337 -10.38 -31.79 -0.54
N LEU A 338 -11.04 -30.71 -0.15
CA LEU A 338 -10.89 -29.40 -0.81
C LEU A 338 -9.43 -28.92 -0.72
N LYS A 339 -8.92 -28.43 -1.84
CA LYS A 339 -7.59 -27.84 -1.94
C LYS A 339 -7.70 -26.31 -2.05
N GLN A 340 -6.58 -25.61 -1.98
CA GLN A 340 -6.51 -24.15 -2.03
C GLN A 340 -7.17 -23.57 -3.29
N TRP A 341 -7.01 -24.23 -4.45
CA TRP A 341 -7.63 -23.83 -5.71
C TRP A 341 -9.14 -24.09 -5.80
N ASP A 342 -9.71 -24.81 -4.80
CA ASP A 342 -11.15 -25.07 -4.71
C ASP A 342 -11.86 -24.04 -3.83
N ILE A 343 -11.12 -23.36 -2.93
CA ILE A 343 -11.72 -22.47 -1.93
C ILE A 343 -12.44 -21.29 -2.59
N SER A 344 -11.79 -20.55 -3.48
CA SER A 344 -12.40 -19.41 -4.17
C SER A 344 -13.61 -19.83 -5.00
N PHE A 345 -13.53 -20.98 -5.68
CA PHE A 345 -14.62 -21.53 -6.49
C PHE A 345 -15.85 -21.88 -5.65
N TRP A 346 -15.66 -22.65 -4.58
CA TRP A 346 -16.77 -23.07 -3.74
C TRP A 346 -17.29 -21.95 -2.84
N SER A 347 -16.44 -21.03 -2.42
CA SER A 347 -16.88 -19.80 -1.71
C SER A 347 -17.82 -18.98 -2.56
N GLU A 348 -17.50 -18.77 -3.84
CA GLU A 348 -18.37 -18.02 -4.75
C GLU A 348 -19.71 -18.72 -4.93
N ARG A 349 -19.71 -20.04 -5.17
CA ARG A 349 -20.95 -20.85 -5.29
C ARG A 349 -21.80 -20.86 -4.01
N LEU A 350 -21.16 -20.95 -2.84
CA LEU A 350 -21.85 -20.88 -1.57
C LEU A 350 -22.44 -19.50 -1.32
N ARG A 351 -21.69 -18.43 -1.68
CA ARG A 351 -22.16 -17.05 -1.57
C ARG A 351 -23.38 -16.81 -2.47
N GLU A 352 -23.32 -17.27 -3.72
CA GLU A 352 -24.44 -17.21 -4.65
C GLU A 352 -25.68 -17.93 -4.11
N ALA A 353 -25.49 -19.15 -3.58
CA ALA A 353 -26.59 -19.94 -3.04
C ALA A 353 -27.19 -19.34 -1.75
N LYS A 354 -26.34 -18.82 -0.87
CA LYS A 354 -26.75 -18.31 0.45
C LYS A 354 -27.42 -16.95 0.38
N PHE A 355 -26.90 -16.06 -0.48
CA PHE A 355 -27.36 -14.68 -0.57
C PHE A 355 -28.14 -14.39 -1.85
N ALA A 356 -28.32 -15.37 -2.76
CA ALA A 356 -28.91 -15.20 -4.09
C ALA A 356 -28.25 -14.02 -4.85
N PHE A 357 -26.92 -13.98 -4.89
CA PHE A 357 -26.12 -12.84 -5.25
C PHE A 357 -24.85 -13.25 -6.00
N ASN A 358 -24.68 -12.73 -7.19
CA ASN A 358 -23.48 -12.89 -8.02
C ASN A 358 -22.77 -11.53 -8.14
N GLU A 359 -21.49 -11.50 -7.79
CA GLU A 359 -20.69 -10.27 -7.82
C GLU A 359 -20.56 -9.67 -9.23
N GLU A 360 -20.56 -10.51 -10.28
CA GLU A 360 -20.52 -10.06 -11.66
C GLU A 360 -21.79 -9.28 -12.08
N GLU A 361 -22.93 -9.54 -11.44
CA GLU A 361 -24.16 -8.77 -11.67
C GLU A 361 -24.06 -7.33 -11.15
N LEU A 362 -23.11 -7.05 -10.24
CA LEU A 362 -22.86 -5.71 -9.73
C LEU A 362 -21.97 -4.87 -10.65
N ARG A 363 -21.03 -5.48 -11.37
CA ARG A 363 -20.06 -4.75 -12.21
C ARG A 363 -20.71 -3.68 -13.10
N PRO A 364 -21.83 -3.92 -13.78
CA PRO A 364 -22.48 -2.90 -14.59
C PRO A 364 -22.88 -1.63 -13.86
N TYR A 365 -23.00 -1.70 -12.52
CA TYR A 365 -23.37 -0.56 -11.68
C TYR A 365 -22.18 0.22 -11.15
N PHE A 366 -20.95 -0.29 -11.32
CA PHE A 366 -19.72 0.37 -10.84
C PHE A 366 -18.77 0.78 -11.99
N PRO A 367 -19.22 1.62 -12.95
CA PRO A 367 -18.28 2.23 -13.89
C PRO A 367 -17.37 3.20 -13.14
N LEU A 368 -16.05 3.13 -13.35
CA LEU A 368 -15.07 3.95 -12.63
C LEU A 368 -15.43 5.45 -12.53
N PRO A 369 -15.87 6.13 -13.61
CA PRO A 369 -16.22 7.55 -13.50
C PRO A 369 -17.34 7.84 -12.50
N GLN A 370 -18.32 6.93 -12.40
CA GLN A 370 -19.45 7.09 -11.46
C GLN A 370 -19.03 6.78 -10.02
N VAL A 371 -18.17 5.75 -9.82
CA VAL A 371 -17.60 5.44 -8.51
C VAL A 371 -16.79 6.62 -7.99
N MET A 372 -15.97 7.23 -8.85
CA MET A 372 -15.21 8.43 -8.48
C MET A 372 -16.13 9.59 -8.10
N GLN A 373 -17.21 9.82 -8.84
CA GLN A 373 -18.14 10.89 -8.48
C GLN A 373 -18.77 10.65 -7.11
N GLY A 374 -19.22 9.43 -6.80
CA GLY A 374 -19.73 9.09 -5.47
C GLY A 374 -18.71 9.26 -4.35
N LEU A 375 -17.45 8.92 -4.60
CA LEU A 375 -16.35 9.17 -3.68
C LEU A 375 -16.14 10.68 -3.44
N PHE A 376 -16.20 11.50 -4.49
CA PHE A 376 -16.05 12.95 -4.37
C PHE A 376 -17.23 13.59 -3.63
N ASP A 377 -18.44 13.13 -3.88
CA ASP A 377 -19.65 13.58 -3.17
C ASP A 377 -19.57 13.23 -1.67
N LEU A 378 -19.08 12.04 -1.33
CA LEU A 378 -18.79 11.65 0.05
C LEU A 378 -17.78 12.60 0.70
N CYS A 379 -16.65 12.88 0.02
CA CYS A 379 -15.63 13.80 0.54
C CYS A 379 -16.18 15.22 0.77
N GLN A 380 -17.05 15.69 -0.11
CA GLN A 380 -17.74 16.97 0.07
C GLN A 380 -18.66 16.93 1.30
N LYS A 381 -19.42 15.85 1.46
CA LYS A 381 -20.33 15.66 2.59
C LYS A 381 -19.58 15.66 3.93
N ILE A 382 -18.61 14.76 4.08
CA ILE A 382 -17.96 14.53 5.39
C ILE A 382 -16.80 15.47 5.68
N PHE A 383 -15.99 15.82 4.66
CA PHE A 383 -14.79 16.66 4.83
C PHE A 383 -14.96 18.09 4.34
N GLY A 384 -15.98 18.42 3.55
CA GLY A 384 -16.21 19.76 2.98
C GLY A 384 -15.16 20.18 1.97
N VAL A 385 -14.72 19.25 1.15
CA VAL A 385 -13.83 19.53 0.04
C VAL A 385 -14.52 19.20 -1.27
N SER A 386 -14.29 20.01 -2.31
CA SER A 386 -14.74 19.72 -3.66
C SER A 386 -13.58 19.24 -4.51
N ILE A 387 -13.84 18.24 -5.36
CA ILE A 387 -12.82 17.63 -6.21
C ILE A 387 -13.25 17.79 -7.66
N THR A 388 -12.36 18.33 -8.48
CA THR A 388 -12.64 18.61 -9.90
C THR A 388 -11.54 18.07 -10.79
N ALA A 389 -11.91 17.60 -11.99
CA ALA A 389 -10.93 17.18 -12.98
C ALA A 389 -10.13 18.39 -13.47
N ALA A 390 -8.84 18.23 -13.58
CA ALA A 390 -7.86 19.19 -14.06
C ALA A 390 -6.95 18.57 -15.14
N ASP A 391 -7.52 17.64 -15.92
CA ASP A 391 -6.80 16.94 -16.99
C ASP A 391 -6.24 17.94 -18.01
N GLY A 392 -4.97 17.75 -18.37
CA GLY A 392 -4.26 18.66 -19.27
C GLY A 392 -3.54 19.81 -18.60
N GLU A 393 -3.77 20.06 -17.30
CA GLU A 393 -3.05 21.07 -16.53
C GLU A 393 -1.70 20.57 -16.00
N ALA A 394 -1.49 19.24 -15.98
CA ALA A 394 -0.28 18.61 -15.49
C ALA A 394 0.28 17.56 -16.48
N PRO A 395 1.62 17.41 -16.56
CA PRO A 395 2.23 16.31 -17.31
C PRO A 395 1.87 14.95 -16.72
N VAL A 396 1.62 13.95 -17.56
CA VAL A 396 1.33 12.58 -17.15
C VAL A 396 2.33 11.59 -17.76
N TRP A 397 2.49 10.41 -17.15
CA TRP A 397 3.40 9.36 -17.62
C TRP A 397 2.72 8.34 -18.54
N HIS A 398 1.38 8.29 -18.55
CA HIS A 398 0.59 7.42 -19.41
C HIS A 398 -0.73 8.10 -19.78
N PRO A 399 -1.32 7.84 -20.98
CA PRO A 399 -2.58 8.47 -21.42
C PRO A 399 -3.79 8.21 -20.52
N ASP A 400 -3.81 7.09 -19.79
CA ASP A 400 -4.92 6.73 -18.89
C ASP A 400 -4.84 7.45 -17.55
N VAL A 401 -3.75 8.13 -17.24
CA VAL A 401 -3.57 8.86 -15.98
C VAL A 401 -4.40 10.12 -15.99
N ARG A 402 -5.18 10.31 -14.92
CA ARG A 402 -6.04 11.47 -14.69
C ARG A 402 -5.40 12.39 -13.65
N TYR A 403 -5.71 13.69 -13.76
CA TYR A 403 -5.26 14.70 -12.81
C TYR A 403 -6.44 15.47 -12.23
N PHE A 404 -6.41 15.77 -10.92
CA PHE A 404 -7.50 16.38 -10.17
C PHE A 404 -7.01 17.48 -9.24
N GLY A 405 -7.85 18.50 -9.04
CA GLY A 405 -7.69 19.53 -8.00
C GLY A 405 -8.67 19.31 -6.86
N ILE A 406 -8.24 19.63 -5.64
CA ILE A 406 -9.06 19.65 -4.43
C ILE A 406 -9.17 21.07 -3.94
N ALA A 407 -10.40 21.58 -3.78
CA ALA A 407 -10.67 22.89 -3.19
C ALA A 407 -11.37 22.73 -1.84
N ASP A 408 -11.12 23.68 -0.95
CA ASP A 408 -11.81 23.78 0.33
C ASP A 408 -13.21 24.43 0.18
N GLU A 409 -13.89 24.67 1.29
CA GLU A 409 -15.23 25.29 1.34
C GLU A 409 -15.28 26.72 0.80
N SER A 410 -14.13 27.42 0.74
CA SER A 410 -14.03 28.76 0.14
C SER A 410 -13.86 28.73 -1.38
N GLY A 411 -13.58 27.56 -1.94
CA GLY A 411 -13.23 27.36 -3.34
C GLY A 411 -11.73 27.55 -3.64
N GLU A 412 -10.89 27.72 -2.61
CA GLU A 412 -9.44 27.77 -2.75
C GLU A 412 -8.88 26.37 -2.99
N ILE A 413 -8.03 26.23 -4.03
CA ILE A 413 -7.31 24.97 -4.29
C ILE A 413 -6.29 24.72 -3.18
N ILE A 414 -6.38 23.58 -2.52
CA ILE A 414 -5.53 23.20 -1.38
C ILE A 414 -4.63 22.00 -1.66
N ALA A 415 -4.92 21.22 -2.72
CA ALA A 415 -4.14 20.04 -3.09
C ALA A 415 -4.44 19.58 -4.52
N HIS A 416 -3.63 18.66 -5.01
CA HIS A 416 -3.88 17.94 -6.27
C HIS A 416 -3.54 16.45 -6.12
N PHE A 417 -4.00 15.63 -7.09
CA PHE A 417 -3.56 14.23 -7.19
C PHE A 417 -3.62 13.72 -8.63
N TYR A 418 -2.76 12.72 -8.87
CA TYR A 418 -2.83 11.86 -10.05
C TYR A 418 -3.54 10.58 -9.69
N LEU A 419 -4.36 10.06 -10.60
CA LEU A 419 -4.94 8.73 -10.54
C LEU A 419 -4.49 7.91 -11.74
N ASP A 420 -3.76 6.83 -11.49
CA ASP A 420 -3.39 5.80 -12.48
C ASP A 420 -4.20 4.52 -12.19
N PRO A 421 -5.38 4.33 -12.82
CA PRO A 421 -6.34 3.36 -12.31
C PRO A 421 -6.09 1.92 -12.79
N TYR A 422 -5.51 1.71 -13.99
CA TYR A 422 -5.61 0.42 -14.67
C TYR A 422 -4.38 -0.45 -14.54
N SER A 423 -4.61 -1.77 -14.56
CA SER A 423 -3.55 -2.77 -14.66
C SER A 423 -2.84 -2.70 -16.02
N ARG A 424 -1.51 -2.71 -16.00
CA ARG A 424 -0.63 -2.79 -17.17
C ARG A 424 0.54 -3.72 -16.86
N PRO A 425 0.34 -5.04 -16.81
CA PRO A 425 1.33 -5.99 -16.31
C PRO A 425 2.65 -6.02 -17.09
N ALA A 426 2.69 -5.47 -18.31
CA ALA A 426 3.91 -5.35 -19.11
C ALA A 426 4.93 -4.36 -18.51
N GLU A 427 4.47 -3.31 -17.83
CA GLU A 427 5.35 -2.21 -17.36
C GLU A 427 5.03 -1.70 -15.95
N LYS A 428 3.85 -2.03 -15.40
CA LYS A 428 3.38 -1.53 -14.11
C LYS A 428 3.36 -2.63 -13.07
N ARG A 429 3.91 -2.34 -11.90
CA ARG A 429 3.89 -3.24 -10.75
C ARG A 429 2.45 -3.52 -10.30
N GLY A 430 2.18 -4.77 -9.93
CA GLY A 430 0.89 -5.16 -9.37
C GLY A 430 0.67 -4.64 -7.95
N GLY A 431 -0.57 -4.72 -7.48
CA GLY A 431 -1.03 -4.14 -6.23
C GLY A 431 -1.52 -2.70 -6.41
N ALA A 432 -1.94 -2.07 -5.32
CA ALA A 432 -2.28 -0.66 -5.30
C ALA A 432 -1.40 0.06 -4.27
N TRP A 433 -1.20 1.36 -4.44
CA TRP A 433 -0.43 2.17 -3.49
C TRP A 433 -0.66 3.66 -3.72
N MET A 434 -0.56 4.42 -2.64
CA MET A 434 -0.37 5.86 -2.69
C MET A 434 1.12 6.19 -2.56
N ASP A 435 1.58 7.25 -3.26
CA ASP A 435 2.91 7.82 -3.06
C ASP A 435 2.86 9.36 -3.15
N VAL A 436 3.93 10.00 -2.71
CA VAL A 436 4.05 11.45 -2.64
C VAL A 436 4.70 12.01 -3.90
N CYS A 437 3.97 12.87 -4.62
CA CYS A 437 4.54 13.67 -5.72
C CYS A 437 5.20 14.95 -5.18
N LEU A 438 4.42 15.76 -4.47
CA LEU A 438 4.89 16.98 -3.81
C LEU A 438 4.39 17.02 -2.37
N THR A 439 5.23 17.45 -1.46
CA THR A 439 4.90 17.62 -0.04
C THR A 439 4.45 19.07 0.22
N ARG A 440 3.44 19.25 1.08
CA ARG A 440 3.07 20.60 1.54
C ARG A 440 4.23 21.22 2.28
N SER A 441 4.67 22.39 1.82
CA SER A 441 5.80 23.09 2.42
C SER A 441 5.72 24.60 2.17
N ARG A 442 6.18 25.36 3.15
CA ARG A 442 6.37 26.79 2.95
C ARG A 442 7.79 27.04 2.41
N GLN A 443 7.84 27.55 1.18
CA GLN A 443 9.09 27.84 0.50
C GLN A 443 9.83 29.02 1.15
N LEU A 444 11.12 29.21 0.85
CA LEU A 444 11.94 30.30 1.40
C LEU A 444 11.44 31.70 1.04
N ASP A 445 10.79 31.85 -0.09
CA ASP A 445 10.15 33.08 -0.53
C ASP A 445 8.81 33.34 0.17
N GLY A 446 8.36 32.41 1.02
CA GLY A 446 7.10 32.45 1.75
C GLY A 446 5.91 31.87 0.99
N GLU A 447 6.07 31.47 -0.27
CA GLU A 447 5.02 30.80 -1.03
C GLU A 447 4.73 29.41 -0.48
N LEU A 448 3.47 28.98 -0.57
CA LEU A 448 3.03 27.68 -0.13
C LEU A 448 3.01 26.71 -1.29
N GLN A 449 3.88 25.69 -1.28
CA GLN A 449 3.77 24.54 -2.16
C GLN A 449 2.62 23.66 -1.68
N LEU A 450 1.67 23.40 -2.57
CA LEU A 450 0.54 22.52 -2.28
C LEU A 450 0.96 21.03 -2.40
N PRO A 451 0.37 20.17 -1.57
CA PRO A 451 0.63 18.73 -1.65
C PRO A 451 0.02 18.13 -2.91
N VAL A 452 0.73 17.16 -3.49
CA VAL A 452 0.28 16.39 -4.64
C VAL A 452 0.53 14.91 -4.38
N ALA A 453 -0.50 14.07 -4.53
CA ALA A 453 -0.42 12.62 -4.34
C ALA A 453 -0.40 11.87 -5.69
N TYR A 454 0.24 10.71 -5.71
CA TYR A 454 0.01 9.66 -6.70
C TYR A 454 -0.92 8.62 -6.11
N LEU A 455 -2.01 8.29 -6.79
CA LEU A 455 -2.91 7.19 -6.46
C LEU A 455 -2.82 6.16 -7.58
N ILE A 456 -2.28 5.00 -7.25
CA ILE A 456 -1.97 3.95 -8.22
C ILE A 456 -2.81 2.72 -7.91
N CYS A 457 -3.64 2.31 -8.87
CA CYS A 457 -4.45 1.10 -8.79
C CYS A 457 -4.08 0.13 -9.93
N ASN A 458 -4.56 -1.07 -9.86
CA ASN A 458 -4.44 -2.10 -10.90
C ASN A 458 -5.82 -2.71 -11.19
N GLN A 459 -6.79 -1.84 -11.48
CA GLN A 459 -8.17 -2.20 -11.77
C GLN A 459 -8.32 -2.77 -13.18
N THR A 460 -9.45 -3.41 -13.41
CA THR A 460 -9.84 -3.89 -14.74
C THR A 460 -9.91 -2.71 -15.72
N PRO A 461 -9.17 -2.73 -16.84
CA PRO A 461 -9.18 -1.64 -17.81
C PRO A 461 -10.47 -1.61 -18.61
N PRO A 462 -10.75 -0.51 -19.35
CA PRO A 462 -11.78 -0.48 -20.38
C PRO A 462 -11.52 -1.55 -21.46
N VAL A 463 -12.54 -2.32 -21.83
CA VAL A 463 -12.42 -3.41 -22.80
C VAL A 463 -13.63 -3.40 -23.74
N ASP A 464 -13.40 -3.67 -25.04
CA ASP A 464 -14.43 -3.80 -26.07
C ASP A 464 -15.42 -2.61 -26.12
N GLY A 465 -14.90 -1.39 -25.92
CA GLY A 465 -15.69 -0.16 -25.95
C GLY A 465 -16.57 0.07 -24.71
N LYS A 466 -16.52 -0.82 -23.72
CA LYS A 466 -17.14 -0.63 -22.40
C LYS A 466 -16.18 0.15 -21.49
N PRO A 467 -16.67 1.03 -20.58
CA PRO A 467 -15.83 1.65 -19.58
C PRO A 467 -15.24 0.60 -18.63
N SER A 468 -14.26 0.96 -17.81
CA SER A 468 -13.84 0.11 -16.70
C SER A 468 -15.03 -0.14 -15.77
N LEU A 469 -15.48 -1.39 -15.71
CA LEU A 469 -16.55 -1.87 -14.85
C LEU A 469 -15.90 -2.61 -13.67
N MET A 470 -15.92 -1.98 -12.51
CA MET A 470 -15.23 -2.46 -11.31
C MET A 470 -16.01 -3.57 -10.62
N ASN A 471 -15.33 -4.55 -10.07
CA ASN A 471 -15.93 -5.37 -9.02
C ASN A 471 -15.91 -4.60 -7.68
N PHE A 472 -16.63 -5.11 -6.70
CA PHE A 472 -16.76 -4.38 -5.43
C PHE A 472 -15.43 -4.24 -4.66
N SER A 473 -14.55 -5.24 -4.74
CA SER A 473 -13.21 -5.18 -4.15
C SER A 473 -12.31 -4.13 -4.80
N GLU A 474 -12.46 -3.89 -6.12
CA GLU A 474 -11.76 -2.79 -6.80
C GLU A 474 -12.30 -1.42 -6.34
N VAL A 475 -13.60 -1.32 -6.01
CA VAL A 475 -14.17 -0.10 -5.40
C VAL A 475 -13.57 0.14 -4.02
N GLU A 476 -13.53 -0.88 -3.15
CA GLU A 476 -12.90 -0.80 -1.83
C GLU A 476 -11.43 -0.36 -1.93
N THR A 477 -10.68 -0.93 -2.87
CA THR A 477 -9.27 -0.57 -3.12
C THR A 477 -9.12 0.90 -3.51
N LEU A 478 -9.99 1.42 -4.39
CA LEU A 478 -9.96 2.84 -4.76
C LEU A 478 -10.21 3.75 -3.55
N PHE A 479 -11.18 3.42 -2.70
CA PHE A 479 -11.46 4.16 -1.46
C PHE A 479 -10.29 4.09 -0.49
N HIS A 480 -9.62 2.94 -0.39
CA HIS A 480 -8.42 2.74 0.40
C HIS A 480 -7.30 3.68 -0.03
N GLU A 481 -6.87 3.62 -1.29
CA GLU A 481 -5.79 4.46 -1.79
C GLU A 481 -6.13 5.95 -1.70
N PHE A 482 -7.41 6.28 -1.90
CA PHE A 482 -7.88 7.64 -1.74
C PHE A 482 -7.80 8.10 -0.28
N GLY A 483 -8.01 7.21 0.70
CA GLY A 483 -7.85 7.50 2.12
C GLY A 483 -6.43 7.90 2.49
N HIS A 484 -5.41 7.20 1.97
CA HIS A 484 -4.01 7.63 2.09
C HIS A 484 -3.78 9.00 1.42
N GLY A 485 -4.34 9.17 0.22
CA GLY A 485 -4.29 10.46 -0.49
C GLY A 485 -4.88 11.59 0.34
N LEU A 486 -6.04 11.38 0.97
CA LEU A 486 -6.68 12.38 1.83
C LEU A 486 -5.80 12.80 3.00
N GLN A 487 -5.10 11.87 3.66
CA GLN A 487 -4.17 12.22 4.73
C GLN A 487 -3.03 13.12 4.22
N HIS A 488 -2.51 12.83 3.03
CA HIS A 488 -1.46 13.65 2.44
C HIS A 488 -1.99 15.01 1.98
N MET A 489 -3.14 15.04 1.33
CA MET A 489 -3.68 16.21 0.65
C MET A 489 -4.39 17.20 1.58
N LEU A 490 -5.01 16.73 2.68
CA LEU A 490 -5.74 17.61 3.60
C LEU A 490 -4.90 18.06 4.81
N THR A 491 -3.60 17.81 4.79
CA THR A 491 -2.70 18.29 5.85
C THR A 491 -2.68 19.82 5.94
N ARG A 492 -2.56 20.32 7.18
CA ARG A 492 -2.31 21.72 7.49
C ARG A 492 -0.91 21.97 8.05
N VAL A 493 -0.07 20.95 8.05
CA VAL A 493 1.32 21.05 8.48
C VAL A 493 2.16 21.59 7.33
N ASP A 494 2.77 22.75 7.51
CA ASP A 494 3.59 23.44 6.49
C ASP A 494 5.07 23.03 6.51
N TYR A 495 5.43 21.99 7.28
CA TYR A 495 6.80 21.47 7.39
C TYR A 495 6.91 20.14 6.65
N PRO A 496 7.76 20.02 5.62
CA PRO A 496 7.86 18.81 4.78
C PRO A 496 8.11 17.54 5.59
N GLY A 497 8.94 17.65 6.63
CA GLY A 497 9.29 16.51 7.48
C GLY A 497 8.13 15.92 8.31
N ALA A 498 6.95 16.58 8.35
CA ALA A 498 5.77 16.07 9.08
C ALA A 498 4.45 16.33 8.36
N ALA A 499 4.49 16.85 7.12
CA ALA A 499 3.29 17.16 6.35
C ALA A 499 2.66 15.89 5.75
N GLY A 500 1.34 15.78 5.85
CA GLY A 500 0.57 14.69 5.26
C GLY A 500 0.98 13.35 5.86
N ILE A 501 1.42 12.43 5.00
CA ILE A 501 1.84 11.08 5.39
C ILE A 501 3.24 11.03 6.00
N GLN A 502 4.05 12.11 5.85
CA GLN A 502 5.41 12.15 6.37
C GLN A 502 5.44 12.11 7.90
N ASN A 503 6.37 11.32 8.49
CA ASN A 503 6.54 11.13 9.94
C ASN A 503 5.30 10.55 10.67
N VAL A 504 4.35 9.98 9.95
CA VAL A 504 3.31 9.15 10.56
C VAL A 504 3.93 7.78 10.85
N GLU A 505 3.73 7.27 12.05
CA GLU A 505 4.17 5.92 12.41
C GLU A 505 3.54 4.89 11.48
N TRP A 506 4.39 4.00 10.91
CA TRP A 506 3.98 3.11 9.82
C TRP A 506 2.82 2.18 10.18
N ASP A 507 2.69 1.81 11.45
CA ASP A 507 1.57 1.00 11.95
C ASP A 507 0.29 1.81 12.27
N ALA A 508 0.30 3.11 12.00
CA ALA A 508 -0.88 3.97 12.00
C ALA A 508 -1.24 4.50 10.61
N VAL A 509 -0.38 4.29 9.60
CA VAL A 509 -0.54 4.89 8.28
C VAL A 509 -1.81 4.43 7.56
N GLU A 510 -2.29 3.22 7.87
CA GLU A 510 -3.50 2.62 7.29
C GLU A 510 -4.81 3.12 7.94
N LEU A 511 -4.75 3.97 8.97
CA LEU A 511 -5.97 4.47 9.62
C LEU A 511 -6.90 5.20 8.64
N PRO A 512 -6.45 6.17 7.84
CA PRO A 512 -7.35 6.87 6.90
C PRO A 512 -7.80 6.00 5.72
N SER A 513 -6.95 5.12 5.22
CA SER A 513 -7.26 4.25 4.09
C SER A 513 -8.35 3.24 4.45
N GLN A 514 -8.18 2.47 5.51
CA GLN A 514 -9.15 1.50 6.00
C GLN A 514 -10.43 2.18 6.56
N PHE A 515 -10.33 3.41 7.05
CA PHE A 515 -11.51 4.19 7.41
C PHE A 515 -12.40 4.46 6.19
N MET A 516 -11.82 4.80 5.05
CA MET A 516 -12.58 5.07 3.82
C MET A 516 -13.26 3.82 3.26
N GLU A 517 -12.69 2.63 3.40
CA GLU A 517 -13.32 1.37 2.98
C GLU A 517 -14.70 1.15 3.61
N ASN A 518 -14.90 1.55 4.88
CA ASN A 518 -16.17 1.36 5.57
C ASN A 518 -17.32 2.11 4.89
N TRP A 519 -17.05 3.25 4.25
CA TRP A 519 -18.05 4.03 3.53
C TRP A 519 -18.57 3.36 2.26
N CYS A 520 -17.86 2.37 1.72
CA CYS A 520 -18.35 1.59 0.58
C CYS A 520 -19.66 0.83 0.92
N TYR A 521 -19.90 0.56 2.20
CA TYR A 521 -21.10 -0.13 2.70
C TYR A 521 -22.18 0.82 3.23
N ASP A 522 -21.90 2.11 3.32
CA ASP A 522 -22.90 3.10 3.68
C ASP A 522 -23.94 3.24 2.56
N ARG A 523 -25.22 3.27 2.95
CA ARG A 523 -26.30 3.24 1.96
C ARG A 523 -26.28 4.43 1.00
N GLU A 524 -26.14 5.63 1.53
CA GLU A 524 -26.15 6.85 0.73
C GLU A 524 -24.95 6.89 -0.23
N THR A 525 -23.78 6.57 0.29
CA THR A 525 -22.54 6.50 -0.49
C THR A 525 -22.65 5.48 -1.62
N LEU A 526 -23.12 4.26 -1.32
CA LEU A 526 -23.23 3.20 -2.32
C LEU A 526 -24.21 3.57 -3.42
N PHE A 527 -25.41 4.06 -3.08
CA PHE A 527 -26.41 4.45 -4.10
C PHE A 527 -25.99 5.70 -4.89
N GLY A 528 -25.14 6.56 -4.32
CA GLY A 528 -24.52 7.69 -5.02
C GLY A 528 -23.58 7.24 -6.14
N MET A 529 -22.80 6.18 -5.89
CA MET A 529 -21.78 5.68 -6.82
C MET A 529 -22.25 4.51 -7.71
N ALA A 530 -23.30 3.78 -7.32
CA ALA A 530 -23.73 2.56 -8.01
C ALA A 530 -24.86 2.85 -9.01
N ARG A 531 -24.48 3.09 -10.27
CA ARG A 531 -25.40 3.33 -11.39
C ARG A 531 -25.04 2.53 -12.61
N HIS A 532 -26.04 1.89 -13.23
CA HIS A 532 -25.82 1.06 -14.40
C HIS A 532 -25.25 1.88 -15.57
N TYR A 533 -24.12 1.43 -16.13
CA TYR A 533 -23.31 2.18 -17.11
C TYR A 533 -24.03 2.54 -18.42
N GLN A 534 -25.06 1.77 -18.80
CA GLN A 534 -25.84 2.03 -20.02
C GLN A 534 -27.15 2.77 -19.75
N THR A 535 -27.88 2.39 -18.68
CA THR A 535 -29.23 2.92 -18.42
C THR A 535 -29.22 4.10 -17.45
N GLY A 536 -28.15 4.25 -16.62
CA GLY A 536 -28.08 5.24 -15.55
C GLY A 536 -28.97 4.91 -14.35
N GLU A 537 -29.67 3.77 -14.36
CA GLU A 537 -30.52 3.34 -13.23
C GLU A 537 -29.66 3.04 -11.99
N PRO A 538 -30.13 3.40 -10.79
CA PRO A 538 -29.43 3.09 -9.55
C PRO A 538 -29.41 1.57 -9.29
N LEU A 539 -28.47 1.12 -8.49
CA LEU A 539 -28.44 -0.25 -7.98
C LEU A 539 -29.79 -0.59 -7.32
N PRO A 540 -30.45 -1.72 -7.65
CA PRO A 540 -31.67 -2.14 -6.99
C PRO A 540 -31.44 -2.43 -5.50
N GLU A 541 -32.40 -1.99 -4.63
CA GLU A 541 -32.34 -2.20 -3.19
C GLU A 541 -32.01 -3.65 -2.75
N PRO A 542 -32.59 -4.71 -3.39
CA PRO A 542 -32.25 -6.08 -3.02
C PRO A 542 -30.76 -6.44 -3.17
N TYR A 543 -30.02 -5.79 -4.11
CA TYR A 543 -28.58 -6.03 -4.22
C TYR A 543 -27.81 -5.40 -3.07
N TYR A 544 -28.23 -4.24 -2.59
CA TYR A 544 -27.65 -3.63 -1.39
C TYR A 544 -27.82 -4.51 -0.16
N GLU A 545 -29.06 -5.00 0.08
CA GLU A 545 -29.34 -5.90 1.20
C GLU A 545 -28.48 -7.17 1.15
N LYS A 546 -28.31 -7.76 -0.06
CA LYS A 546 -27.46 -8.93 -0.28
C LYS A 546 -25.99 -8.64 -0.07
N LEU A 547 -25.52 -7.48 -0.50
CA LEU A 547 -24.14 -7.04 -0.30
C LEU A 547 -23.81 -6.90 1.18
N LEU A 548 -24.69 -6.25 1.95
CA LEU A 548 -24.55 -6.14 3.41
C LEU A 548 -24.58 -7.49 4.11
N ALA A 549 -25.51 -8.38 3.72
CA ALA A 549 -25.59 -9.73 4.27
C ALA A 549 -24.33 -10.56 3.98
N ALA A 550 -23.68 -10.32 2.84
CA ALA A 550 -22.45 -10.99 2.44
C ALA A 550 -21.17 -10.36 3.06
N ARG A 551 -21.24 -9.21 3.71
CA ARG A 551 -20.07 -8.47 4.21
C ARG A 551 -19.19 -9.30 5.15
N THR A 552 -19.78 -10.11 6.00
CA THR A 552 -19.06 -10.95 6.97
C THR A 552 -18.86 -12.39 6.48
N PHE A 553 -19.18 -12.67 5.22
CA PHE A 553 -19.00 -14.00 4.62
C PHE A 553 -17.53 -14.35 4.55
N MET A 554 -17.16 -15.50 5.09
CA MET A 554 -15.77 -15.99 5.19
C MET A 554 -14.81 -15.04 5.95
N ALA A 555 -15.34 -14.16 6.81
CA ALA A 555 -14.52 -13.19 7.54
C ALA A 555 -13.52 -13.85 8.50
N GLY A 556 -13.87 -15.00 9.10
CA GLY A 556 -12.95 -15.79 9.93
C GLY A 556 -11.74 -16.25 9.13
N THR A 557 -11.96 -16.81 7.95
CA THR A 557 -10.91 -17.28 7.04
C THR A 557 -10.05 -16.11 6.53
N ALA A 558 -10.67 -15.00 6.16
CA ALA A 558 -9.95 -13.81 5.70
C ALA A 558 -9.06 -13.22 6.79
N MET A 559 -9.58 -13.11 8.03
CA MET A 559 -8.79 -12.63 9.18
C MET A 559 -7.59 -13.53 9.44
N LEU A 560 -7.78 -14.85 9.51
CA LEU A 560 -6.66 -15.79 9.73
C LEU A 560 -5.57 -15.67 8.66
N ARG A 561 -5.93 -15.39 7.41
CA ARG A 561 -4.94 -15.17 6.35
C ARG A 561 -4.07 -13.96 6.63
N GLN A 562 -4.66 -12.84 7.06
CA GLN A 562 -3.89 -11.63 7.40
C GLN A 562 -3.02 -11.85 8.64
N LEU A 563 -3.52 -12.58 9.62
CA LEU A 563 -2.74 -12.96 10.81
C LEU A 563 -1.57 -13.89 10.46
N ASN A 564 -1.77 -14.82 9.51
CA ASN A 564 -0.69 -15.67 9.01
C ASN A 564 0.45 -14.82 8.42
N PHE A 565 0.14 -13.85 7.55
CA PHE A 565 1.15 -12.97 6.97
C PHE A 565 1.87 -12.15 8.04
N SER A 566 1.12 -11.58 8.98
CA SER A 566 1.68 -10.78 10.09
C SER A 566 2.59 -11.59 10.99
N LEU A 567 2.19 -12.81 11.34
CA LEU A 567 2.97 -13.68 12.23
C LEU A 567 4.19 -14.28 11.53
N VAL A 568 4.09 -14.63 10.25
CA VAL A 568 5.26 -15.09 9.47
C VAL A 568 6.29 -13.97 9.34
N ASP A 569 5.85 -12.74 9.00
CA ASP A 569 6.73 -11.57 8.95
C ASP A 569 7.43 -11.34 10.29
N LEU A 570 6.65 -11.28 11.36
CA LEU A 570 7.18 -11.01 12.70
C LEU A 570 8.16 -12.09 13.14
N GLU A 571 7.85 -13.37 12.92
CA GLU A 571 8.71 -14.51 13.31
C GLU A 571 10.02 -14.52 12.51
N LEU A 572 9.99 -14.26 11.20
CA LEU A 572 11.19 -14.18 10.35
C LEU A 572 12.13 -13.05 10.76
N HIS A 573 11.61 -11.98 11.39
CA HIS A 573 12.40 -10.81 11.79
C HIS A 573 12.68 -10.74 13.29
N HIS A 574 12.08 -11.63 14.11
CA HIS A 574 12.25 -11.63 15.57
C HIS A 574 13.03 -12.83 16.08
N ARG A 575 12.55 -14.06 15.79
CA ARG A 575 13.13 -15.29 16.40
C ARG A 575 13.88 -16.17 15.41
N TYR A 576 13.59 -16.03 14.12
CA TYR A 576 14.25 -16.83 13.09
C TYR A 576 15.77 -16.54 13.08
N ASP A 577 16.56 -17.62 13.10
CA ASP A 577 18.01 -17.53 12.94
C ASP A 577 18.39 -17.95 11.50
N PRO A 578 18.84 -17.00 10.65
CA PRO A 578 19.27 -17.32 9.28
C PRO A 578 20.44 -18.28 9.18
N GLN A 579 21.18 -18.50 10.28
CA GLN A 579 22.29 -19.45 10.36
C GLN A 579 21.88 -20.76 11.08
N GLY A 580 20.64 -20.84 11.55
CA GLY A 580 20.07 -21.99 12.25
C GLY A 580 19.72 -23.15 11.32
N SER A 581 19.13 -24.20 11.90
CA SER A 581 18.69 -25.38 11.16
C SER A 581 17.26 -25.31 10.65
N GLU A 582 16.43 -24.38 11.19
CA GLU A 582 15.05 -24.19 10.75
C GLU A 582 15.03 -23.44 9.41
N THR A 583 14.36 -23.99 8.42
CA THR A 583 14.20 -23.33 7.11
C THR A 583 13.05 -22.32 7.13
N ILE A 584 13.06 -21.35 6.22
CA ILE A 584 11.98 -20.37 6.03
C ILE A 584 10.64 -21.07 5.77
N ALA A 585 10.65 -22.17 5.01
CA ALA A 585 9.46 -23.00 4.77
C ALA A 585 8.94 -23.65 6.08
N GLN A 586 9.83 -24.11 6.96
CA GLN A 586 9.42 -24.65 8.26
C GLN A 586 8.82 -23.59 9.17
N VAL A 587 9.36 -22.35 9.16
CA VAL A 587 8.74 -21.21 9.86
C VAL A 587 7.33 -20.96 9.34
N ARG A 588 7.16 -20.86 8.02
CA ARG A 588 5.84 -20.71 7.37
C ARG A 588 4.88 -21.82 7.83
N ASP A 589 5.31 -23.07 7.77
CA ASP A 589 4.45 -24.22 8.10
C ASP A 589 4.06 -24.25 9.58
N ARG A 590 4.99 -23.87 10.46
CA ARG A 590 4.75 -23.77 11.91
C ARG A 590 3.71 -22.68 12.23
N ILE A 591 3.82 -21.52 11.61
CA ILE A 591 2.83 -20.44 11.79
C ILE A 591 1.49 -20.86 11.18
N ALA A 592 1.49 -21.42 9.98
CA ALA A 592 0.28 -21.87 9.31
C ALA A 592 -0.47 -22.97 10.11
N ALA A 593 0.20 -23.76 10.93
CA ALA A 593 -0.44 -24.77 11.77
C ALA A 593 -1.45 -24.17 12.77
N THR A 594 -1.33 -22.88 13.12
CA THR A 594 -2.22 -22.17 14.06
C THR A 594 -3.07 -21.09 13.41
N THR A 595 -2.76 -20.72 12.16
CA THR A 595 -3.40 -19.60 11.46
C THR A 595 -4.04 -19.99 10.12
N SER A 596 -3.91 -21.24 9.72
CA SER A 596 -4.53 -21.72 8.47
C SER A 596 -5.30 -23.01 8.72
N ILE A 597 -6.53 -23.07 8.22
CA ILE A 597 -7.37 -24.25 8.33
C ILE A 597 -7.02 -25.29 7.27
N LEU A 598 -6.62 -24.82 6.09
CA LEU A 598 -6.00 -25.64 5.04
C LEU A 598 -4.48 -25.45 5.09
N LYS A 599 -3.75 -26.54 5.22
CA LYS A 599 -2.28 -26.50 5.21
C LYS A 599 -1.77 -26.01 3.87
N PRO A 600 -0.72 -25.15 3.86
CA PRO A 600 -0.03 -24.79 2.63
C PRO A 600 0.43 -26.03 1.86
N LEU A 601 0.51 -25.91 0.54
CA LEU A 601 1.12 -26.96 -0.28
C LEU A 601 2.62 -27.08 0.04
N PRO A 602 3.22 -28.28 -0.06
CA PRO A 602 4.65 -28.44 0.18
C PRO A 602 5.53 -27.51 -0.67
N GLU A 603 5.12 -27.26 -1.92
CA GLU A 603 5.79 -26.41 -2.87
C GLU A 603 5.38 -24.91 -2.80
N ASP A 604 4.57 -24.55 -1.82
CA ASP A 604 4.19 -23.15 -1.64
C ASP A 604 5.41 -22.28 -1.39
N ALA A 605 5.66 -21.34 -2.28
CA ALA A 605 6.75 -20.39 -2.22
C ALA A 605 6.23 -18.93 -2.23
N PHE A 606 5.04 -18.70 -1.69
CA PHE A 606 4.41 -17.38 -1.62
C PHE A 606 5.36 -16.27 -1.15
N LEU A 607 6.25 -16.58 -0.21
CA LEU A 607 7.23 -15.62 0.30
C LEU A 607 8.15 -15.06 -0.79
N CYS A 608 8.40 -15.81 -1.87
CA CYS A 608 9.19 -15.33 -3.02
C CYS A 608 8.52 -14.21 -3.81
N SER A 609 7.23 -14.00 -3.61
CA SER A 609 6.47 -12.89 -4.20
C SER A 609 5.91 -11.90 -3.16
N PHE A 610 6.28 -12.08 -1.89
CA PHE A 610 5.80 -11.22 -0.80
C PHE A 610 6.58 -9.90 -0.71
N GLY A 611 6.38 -9.04 -1.71
CA GLY A 611 7.07 -7.76 -1.83
C GLY A 611 6.90 -6.83 -0.63
N HIS A 612 5.77 -6.86 0.08
CA HIS A 612 5.52 -6.03 1.27
C HIS A 612 6.68 -6.08 2.27
N ILE A 613 7.12 -7.28 2.63
CA ILE A 613 8.16 -7.45 3.67
C ILE A 613 9.58 -7.51 3.12
N PHE A 614 9.79 -7.81 1.83
CA PHE A 614 11.13 -7.93 1.27
C PHE A 614 11.56 -6.76 0.38
N ALA A 615 10.61 -5.98 -0.15
CA ALA A 615 10.88 -4.85 -1.03
C ALA A 615 10.03 -3.60 -0.75
N GLY A 616 8.99 -3.68 0.10
CA GLY A 616 7.95 -2.66 0.26
C GLY A 616 7.91 -1.92 1.60
N GLY A 617 8.89 -2.06 2.48
CA GLY A 617 8.94 -1.30 3.74
C GLY A 617 8.14 -1.87 4.92
N TYR A 618 7.42 -2.99 4.75
CA TYR A 618 6.64 -3.65 5.81
C TYR A 618 7.40 -4.76 6.57
N ALA A 619 8.72 -4.76 6.51
CA ALA A 619 9.54 -5.73 7.25
C ALA A 619 9.36 -5.60 8.77
N ALA A 620 9.01 -6.69 9.45
CA ALA A 620 8.53 -6.69 10.83
C ALA A 620 7.46 -5.62 11.08
N GLY A 621 6.57 -5.43 10.10
CA GLY A 621 5.60 -4.36 10.06
C GLY A 621 4.30 -4.72 9.35
N TYR A 622 4.12 -5.93 8.83
CA TYR A 622 2.89 -6.34 8.17
C TYR A 622 1.68 -6.34 9.12
N TYR A 623 1.92 -6.51 10.41
CA TYR A 623 0.90 -6.38 11.45
C TYR A 623 0.21 -5.00 11.44
N SER A 624 0.84 -3.99 10.85
CA SER A 624 0.33 -2.61 10.76
C SER A 624 -1.08 -2.56 10.18
N TYR A 625 -1.41 -3.43 9.21
CA TYR A 625 -2.76 -3.52 8.67
C TYR A 625 -3.81 -3.86 9.74
N LYS A 626 -3.53 -4.80 10.62
CA LYS A 626 -4.48 -5.16 11.70
C LYS A 626 -4.42 -4.19 12.88
N TRP A 627 -3.26 -3.62 13.16
CA TRP A 627 -3.11 -2.57 14.17
C TRP A 627 -3.91 -1.31 13.79
N ALA A 628 -3.75 -0.84 12.56
CA ALA A 628 -4.48 0.32 12.07
C ALA A 628 -5.98 0.03 11.82
N GLU A 629 -6.35 -1.20 11.50
CA GLU A 629 -7.76 -1.59 11.35
C GLU A 629 -8.54 -1.50 12.67
N VAL A 630 -7.87 -1.74 13.81
CA VAL A 630 -8.46 -1.45 15.13
C VAL A 630 -8.74 0.04 15.26
N LEU A 631 -7.82 0.90 14.83
CA LEU A 631 -8.00 2.36 14.85
C LEU A 631 -9.13 2.80 13.90
N SER A 632 -9.13 2.30 12.67
CA SER A 632 -10.08 2.71 11.63
C SER A 632 -11.52 2.26 11.96
N ALA A 633 -11.68 1.02 12.40
CA ALA A 633 -12.99 0.50 12.80
C ALA A 633 -13.56 1.27 14.00
N ASP A 634 -12.73 1.57 15.00
CA ASP A 634 -13.15 2.33 16.17
C ASP A 634 -13.38 3.82 15.83
N ALA A 635 -12.64 4.39 14.88
CA ALA A 635 -12.94 5.72 14.37
C ALA A 635 -14.27 5.77 13.60
N PHE A 636 -14.55 4.76 12.76
CA PHE A 636 -15.83 4.67 12.05
C PHE A 636 -17.01 4.45 13.00
N ALA A 637 -16.80 3.73 14.11
CA ALA A 637 -17.82 3.55 15.14
C ALA A 637 -18.34 4.88 15.72
N ALA A 638 -17.56 5.98 15.67
CA ALA A 638 -18.04 7.30 16.07
C ALA A 638 -19.18 7.81 15.18
N PHE A 639 -19.16 7.47 13.90
CA PHE A 639 -20.23 7.81 12.95
C PHE A 639 -21.45 6.89 13.14
N GLU A 640 -21.22 5.59 13.39
CA GLU A 640 -22.31 4.64 13.69
C GLU A 640 -23.06 5.01 14.98
N GLU A 641 -22.35 5.49 16.02
CA GLU A 641 -22.92 5.91 17.31
C GLU A 641 -23.93 7.06 17.19
N VAL A 642 -23.78 7.93 16.17
CA VAL A 642 -24.73 9.04 15.93
C VAL A 642 -25.77 8.72 14.86
N GLY A 643 -25.64 7.58 14.19
CA GLY A 643 -26.44 7.16 13.04
C GLY A 643 -25.94 7.74 11.73
N LEU A 644 -25.63 6.86 10.76
CA LEU A 644 -25.09 7.27 9.44
C LEU A 644 -26.09 8.08 8.61
N ASP A 645 -27.37 8.00 8.92
CA ASP A 645 -28.48 8.78 8.35
C ASP A 645 -28.65 10.18 8.98
N ASN A 646 -27.91 10.49 10.03
CA ASN A 646 -27.92 11.80 10.67
C ASN A 646 -26.89 12.73 10.02
N ASP A 647 -27.23 13.31 8.88
CA ASP A 647 -26.34 14.16 8.08
C ASP A 647 -25.63 15.26 8.88
N VAL A 648 -26.29 15.89 9.82
CA VAL A 648 -25.72 16.99 10.61
C VAL A 648 -24.60 16.46 11.50
N ALA A 649 -24.87 15.38 12.24
CA ALA A 649 -23.88 14.79 13.13
C ALA A 649 -22.73 14.12 12.35
N VAL A 650 -23.03 13.46 11.23
CA VAL A 650 -22.04 12.86 10.33
C VAL A 650 -21.08 13.91 9.81
N ARG A 651 -21.57 15.07 9.35
CA ARG A 651 -20.74 16.19 8.92
C ARG A 651 -19.87 16.75 10.06
N GLU A 652 -20.43 16.90 11.24
CA GLU A 652 -19.68 17.41 12.40
C GLU A 652 -18.52 16.48 12.77
N ILE A 653 -18.79 15.16 12.84
CA ILE A 653 -17.74 14.15 13.11
C ILE A 653 -16.73 14.11 11.96
N GLY A 654 -17.17 14.20 10.70
CA GLY A 654 -16.31 14.23 9.54
C GLY A 654 -15.35 15.43 9.56
N ARG A 655 -15.84 16.62 9.93
CA ARG A 655 -14.97 17.81 10.13
C ARG A 655 -13.97 17.56 11.26
N ARG A 656 -14.39 16.99 12.37
CA ARG A 656 -13.47 16.64 13.47
C ARG A 656 -12.43 15.62 13.04
N PHE A 657 -12.81 14.60 12.24
CA PHE A 657 -11.85 13.64 11.67
C PHE A 657 -10.85 14.33 10.73
N ARG A 658 -11.34 15.22 9.84
CA ARG A 658 -10.48 16.04 8.98
C ARG A 658 -9.48 16.89 9.78
N GLU A 659 -9.95 17.58 10.81
CA GLU A 659 -9.15 18.52 11.61
C GLU A 659 -8.14 17.83 12.53
N THR A 660 -8.37 16.58 12.88
CA THR A 660 -7.48 15.78 13.73
C THR A 660 -6.68 14.78 12.91
N VAL A 661 -7.32 13.72 12.40
CA VAL A 661 -6.62 12.59 11.77
C VAL A 661 -5.93 13.01 10.47
N LEU A 662 -6.62 13.77 9.60
CA LEU A 662 -6.08 14.12 8.29
C LEU A 662 -5.18 15.36 8.32
N ALA A 663 -5.58 16.42 9.06
CA ALA A 663 -4.88 17.70 9.01
C ALA A 663 -3.56 17.72 9.78
N LEU A 664 -3.43 16.92 10.83
CA LEU A 664 -2.25 16.96 11.70
C LEU A 664 -1.08 16.13 11.15
N GLY A 665 -1.33 15.19 10.22
CA GLY A 665 -0.29 14.37 9.61
C GLY A 665 0.67 13.76 10.63
N GLY A 666 1.95 13.75 10.31
CA GLY A 666 3.02 13.36 11.25
C GLY A 666 3.39 14.43 12.28
N GLY A 667 2.67 15.57 12.32
CA GLY A 667 2.90 16.64 13.30
C GLY A 667 2.50 16.30 14.72
N GLN A 668 1.68 15.24 14.93
CA GLN A 668 1.33 14.70 16.24
C GLN A 668 1.40 13.17 16.23
N HIS A 669 1.70 12.58 17.41
CA HIS A 669 1.74 11.13 17.56
C HIS A 669 0.35 10.52 17.35
N PRO A 670 0.16 9.41 16.58
CA PRO A 670 -1.13 8.85 16.23
C PRO A 670 -2.02 8.50 17.43
N MET A 671 -1.46 8.03 18.52
CA MET A 671 -2.25 7.78 19.74
C MET A 671 -2.87 9.06 20.31
N LYS A 672 -2.15 10.19 20.24
CA LYS A 672 -2.68 11.49 20.67
C LYS A 672 -3.75 11.97 19.69
N VAL A 673 -3.49 11.87 18.40
CA VAL A 673 -4.45 12.19 17.32
C VAL A 673 -5.74 11.39 17.52
N PHE A 674 -5.65 10.08 17.66
CA PHE A 674 -6.79 9.20 17.86
C PHE A 674 -7.56 9.54 19.15
N SER A 675 -6.84 9.76 20.26
CA SER A 675 -7.48 10.13 21.54
C SER A 675 -8.16 11.50 21.48
N THR A 676 -7.62 12.44 20.71
CA THR A 676 -8.24 13.76 20.45
C THR A 676 -9.52 13.59 19.64
N PHE A 677 -9.51 12.73 18.63
CA PHE A 677 -10.71 12.45 17.83
C PHE A 677 -11.79 11.68 18.61
N ARG A 678 -11.40 10.57 19.28
CA ARG A 678 -12.32 9.61 19.91
C ARG A 678 -12.64 9.89 21.38
N GLY A 679 -11.81 10.72 22.06
CA GLY A 679 -11.92 10.96 23.51
C GLY A 679 -11.42 9.82 24.39
N ARG A 680 -10.86 8.74 23.81
CA ARG A 680 -10.35 7.55 24.50
C ARG A 680 -9.32 6.81 23.65
N LYS A 681 -8.66 5.81 24.24
CA LYS A 681 -7.79 4.88 23.50
C LYS A 681 -8.60 3.94 22.59
N PRO A 682 -7.99 3.40 21.51
CA PRO A 682 -8.65 2.46 20.60
C PRO A 682 -9.02 1.15 21.28
N GLN A 683 -10.06 0.48 20.76
CA GLN A 683 -10.58 -0.80 21.24
C GLN A 683 -10.85 -1.74 20.06
N THR A 684 -10.61 -3.05 20.23
CA THR A 684 -10.81 -4.10 19.20
C THR A 684 -12.28 -4.40 18.93
N THR A 685 -13.19 -3.99 19.83
CA THR A 685 -14.62 -4.33 19.77
C THR A 685 -15.30 -3.96 18.44
N ALA A 686 -15.00 -2.77 17.90
CA ALA A 686 -15.58 -2.33 16.63
C ALA A 686 -15.11 -3.21 15.47
N LEU A 687 -13.82 -3.53 15.42
CA LEU A 687 -13.25 -4.41 14.41
C LEU A 687 -13.89 -5.80 14.43
N LEU A 688 -13.97 -6.41 15.60
CA LEU A 688 -14.59 -7.74 15.77
C LEU A 688 -16.08 -7.72 15.39
N ARG A 689 -16.80 -6.65 15.73
CA ARG A 689 -18.20 -6.46 15.33
C ARG A 689 -18.36 -6.35 13.82
N HIS A 690 -17.55 -5.53 13.14
CA HIS A 690 -17.63 -5.32 11.70
C HIS A 690 -17.35 -6.62 10.92
N ASN A 691 -16.52 -7.50 11.48
CA ASN A 691 -16.22 -8.81 10.91
C ASN A 691 -17.16 -9.93 11.38
N GLY A 692 -18.18 -9.64 12.24
CA GLY A 692 -19.08 -10.65 12.78
C GLY A 692 -18.37 -11.68 13.69
N LEU A 693 -17.26 -11.30 14.31
CA LEU A 693 -16.40 -12.16 15.13
C LEU A 693 -16.56 -11.94 16.64
N LEU A 694 -17.48 -11.09 17.06
CA LEU A 694 -17.84 -10.98 18.49
C LEU A 694 -18.49 -12.28 18.95
N PRO A 695 -18.17 -12.76 20.17
CA PRO A 695 -18.92 -13.86 20.77
C PRO A 695 -20.40 -13.52 20.78
N THR A 696 -21.24 -14.42 20.27
CA THR A 696 -22.67 -14.34 20.51
C THR A 696 -22.85 -14.34 22.02
N ALA A 697 -23.52 -13.31 22.56
CA ALA A 697 -23.85 -13.29 23.97
C ALA A 697 -24.62 -14.60 24.29
N ALA A 698 -24.05 -15.43 25.18
CA ALA A 698 -24.61 -16.71 25.60
C ALA A 698 -25.90 -16.49 26.40
#